data_8bad52d39115b5ed10048c953fb71f99
#
_entry.id   8bad52d39115b5ed10048c953fb71f99
#
_cell.length_a   1.000
_cell.length_b   1.000
_cell.length_c   1.000
_cell.angle_alpha   90.00
_cell.angle_beta   90.00
_cell.angle_gamma   90.00
#
_symmetry.space_group_name_H-M   'P 1'
#
loop_
_entity.id
_entity.type
_entity.pdbx_description
1 polymer ?
#
loop_
_entity_poly.entity_id
_entity_poly.type
_entity_poly.pdbx_seq_one_letter_code
_entity_poly.pdbx_strand_id
1 'polypeptide(L)'
;MELPLSCIERRVQKIKKRIFSSNFDLYSFISPSTYDTAWLAMIPDSKYPSQPMFKNYLDWLIKNQKPEGFWGESDTIECLPATIVSMIALKKWNIGTSMVDKGRSFIDANADKLLNEVKEDCPRWLAIILPSMIELADTMGLDVLFPDSSRETMSYIVSRRKSFLSKEEVVEDFHCYPPILSYLEALPPKYVNEKDICKNLSEDGSLFQSPSATAKAFMLYGNKECLTYLQSMAQRCPKAVPQAYPMDEDLIKLCIVNQLKKFGLGEYFVGEIEALLAQVYRNYNKEQNSLVKASNMNALQLEKDTLAFELLRTQGFKVSPLRFCWFLNDVEIGAVVEKDYEHFSRAMLHVFRASNLMFSGEYELDEARAFSRKVLEKMVSTRKGGLLLRQIEHELSFPWFARLDHLEHRMWIEEREANALWKGKASYNRISYLYNDELLQLATLNFEFKQLLYKNELKELKRWAEKCGISNMGFGREKSTYCYFAVSAVLTFIPHDSYVRLLVAKSAIIITVADDFFDTTGSLNELEILTDAVQRWDAKGLSSHSKVIFDSLDDLVIEASRKYFQQEGTSYDISNSLKDLWYEVFLSWLIEAKWSRNGHKPPIDSYLKTGMISIGSHVMVLSSSCFLKPSLPTKKLRLTPYEPITNLLMIISRLLNDVESYQKEKEEGKLNSVLVNLMENPEFDIEDSIAYVRELVEKKKKEFLELVLIDGLCDLPKPSKQLHLSCLKVFQMFFNSKNIFDSNTDLVEDINKAIYLPLSKTTKYLSPQTMPKKKHTIAKMHVNFPFKHNNMINFNGMRFMTPKIGLGFI
;
A
#
# COMPACT_ATOMS: atom_id res chain seq x y z
N MET A 1 28.36 6.62 8.02
CA MET A 1 27.08 5.84 7.91
C MET A 1 26.59 5.27 9.24
N GLU A 2 27.42 5.11 10.26
CA GLU A 2 27.02 4.50 11.56
C GLU A 2 26.03 5.34 12.40
N LEU A 3 26.14 6.67 12.37
CA LEU A 3 25.26 7.55 13.17
C LEU A 3 23.76 7.45 12.83
N PRO A 4 23.31 7.42 11.56
CA PRO A 4 21.90 7.29 11.22
C PRO A 4 21.30 5.95 11.64
N LEU A 5 22.04 4.84 11.48
CA LEU A 5 21.57 3.50 11.80
C LEU A 5 21.35 3.33 13.32
N SER A 6 22.33 3.73 14.14
CA SER A 6 22.19 3.68 15.60
C SER A 6 21.03 4.54 16.13
N CYS A 7 20.70 5.63 15.44
CA CYS A 7 19.54 6.46 15.75
C CYS A 7 18.21 5.74 15.43
N ILE A 8 18.14 5.07 14.28
CA ILE A 8 16.98 4.24 13.87
C ILE A 8 16.77 3.12 14.89
N GLU A 9 17.79 2.33 15.18
CA GLU A 9 17.73 1.23 16.14
C GLU A 9 17.27 1.67 17.53
N ARG A 10 17.79 2.78 18.05
CA ARG A 10 17.37 3.35 19.34
C ARG A 10 15.89 3.73 19.34
N ARG A 11 15.39 4.34 18.25
CA ARG A 11 13.97 4.68 18.10
C ARG A 11 13.10 3.43 18.01
N VAL A 12 13.53 2.42 17.24
CA VAL A 12 12.85 1.13 17.16
C VAL A 12 12.71 0.52 18.55
N GLN A 13 13.79 0.44 19.34
CA GLN A 13 13.74 -0.10 20.71
C GLN A 13 12.82 0.71 21.62
N LYS A 14 12.80 2.04 21.51
CA LYS A 14 11.88 2.89 22.25
C LYS A 14 10.42 2.58 21.91
N ILE A 15 10.11 2.44 20.61
CA ILE A 15 8.77 2.11 20.12
C ILE A 15 8.35 0.71 20.58
N LYS A 16 9.23 -0.30 20.47
CA LYS A 16 8.99 -1.66 20.97
C LYS A 16 8.60 -1.67 22.44
N LYS A 17 9.39 -1.00 23.27
CA LYS A 17 9.10 -0.91 24.71
C LYS A 17 7.78 -0.23 25.03
N ARG A 18 7.33 0.72 24.20
CA ARG A 18 6.10 1.48 24.46
C ARG A 18 4.85 0.80 23.91
N ILE A 19 4.94 0.26 22.68
CA ILE A 19 3.77 -0.28 21.98
C ILE A 19 3.59 -1.79 22.23
N PHE A 20 4.69 -2.54 22.40
CA PHE A 20 4.64 -4.00 22.44
C PHE A 20 5.03 -4.59 23.81
N SER A 21 4.93 -3.80 24.87
CA SER A 21 5.16 -4.30 26.24
C SER A 21 4.04 -5.23 26.70
N SER A 22 4.32 -6.10 27.69
CA SER A 22 3.33 -7.03 28.25
C SER A 22 2.11 -6.35 28.91
N ASN A 23 2.23 -5.06 29.26
CA ASN A 23 1.15 -4.27 29.86
C ASN A 23 0.49 -3.32 28.83
N PHE A 24 0.47 -3.71 27.59
CA PHE A 24 -0.05 -2.91 26.50
C PHE A 24 -1.56 -2.73 26.59
N ASP A 25 -2.00 -1.50 26.86
CA ASP A 25 -3.39 -1.12 26.83
C ASP A 25 -3.76 -0.47 25.48
N LEU A 26 -4.42 -1.22 24.60
CA LEU A 26 -4.87 -0.76 23.29
C LEU A 26 -5.69 0.53 23.36
N TYR A 27 -6.54 0.68 24.39
CA TYR A 27 -7.37 1.88 24.56
C TYR A 27 -6.55 3.16 24.80
N SER A 28 -5.37 3.03 25.43
CA SER A 28 -4.49 4.18 25.69
C SER A 28 -3.87 4.80 24.43
N PHE A 29 -3.91 4.09 23.31
CA PHE A 29 -3.31 4.52 22.05
C PHE A 29 -4.31 5.12 21.05
N ILE A 30 -5.60 4.90 21.26
CA ILE A 30 -6.61 5.48 20.37
C ILE A 30 -6.80 6.96 20.71
N SER A 31 -6.86 7.78 19.66
CA SER A 31 -7.18 9.20 19.82
C SER A 31 -8.56 9.36 20.48
N PRO A 32 -8.64 10.16 21.55
CA PRO A 32 -9.93 10.41 22.20
C PRO A 32 -10.86 11.19 21.28
N SER A 33 -12.15 10.86 21.32
CA SER A 33 -13.18 11.68 20.70
C SER A 33 -13.50 12.88 21.58
N THR A 34 -13.09 14.05 21.16
CA THR A 34 -13.47 15.29 21.84
C THR A 34 -14.97 15.49 21.84
N TYR A 35 -15.63 15.15 20.72
CA TYR A 35 -17.08 15.26 20.57
C TYR A 35 -17.81 14.40 21.61
N ASP A 36 -17.49 13.11 21.71
CA ASP A 36 -18.11 12.20 22.65
C ASP A 36 -17.76 12.56 24.11
N THR A 37 -16.51 12.97 24.35
CA THR A 37 -16.06 13.42 25.67
C THR A 37 -16.90 14.63 26.15
N ALA A 38 -17.20 15.57 25.26
CA ALA A 38 -18.02 16.73 25.58
C ALA A 38 -19.48 16.31 25.89
N TRP A 39 -20.04 15.37 25.16
CA TRP A 39 -21.40 14.85 25.43
C TRP A 39 -21.49 14.18 26.82
N LEU A 40 -20.50 13.38 27.20
CA LEU A 40 -20.49 12.77 28.52
C LEU A 40 -20.23 13.79 29.64
N ALA A 41 -19.39 14.79 29.38
CA ALA A 41 -19.19 15.88 30.33
C ALA A 41 -20.47 16.68 30.62
N MET A 42 -21.48 16.63 29.74
CA MET A 42 -22.75 17.29 29.92
C MET A 42 -23.78 16.50 30.77
N ILE A 43 -23.54 15.25 31.11
CA ILE A 43 -24.45 14.43 31.89
C ILE A 43 -24.50 14.93 33.34
N PRO A 44 -25.66 15.35 33.88
CA PRO A 44 -25.79 15.77 35.25
C PRO A 44 -25.68 14.60 36.22
N ASP A 45 -25.08 14.81 37.36
CA ASP A 45 -25.08 13.80 38.43
C ASP A 45 -26.49 13.59 38.97
N SER A 46 -26.89 12.34 39.20
CA SER A 46 -28.25 11.99 39.65
C SER A 46 -28.59 12.52 41.04
N LYS A 47 -27.58 12.66 41.93
CA LYS A 47 -27.76 13.19 43.29
C LYS A 47 -27.55 14.71 43.35
N TYR A 48 -26.66 15.23 42.51
CA TYR A 48 -26.27 16.64 42.50
C TYR A 48 -26.38 17.19 41.06
N PRO A 49 -27.61 17.48 40.56
CA PRO A 49 -27.86 17.89 39.18
C PRO A 49 -27.11 19.16 38.71
N SER A 50 -26.58 19.97 39.64
CA SER A 50 -25.76 21.14 39.39
C SER A 50 -24.28 20.78 39.07
N GLN A 51 -23.90 19.50 39.14
CA GLN A 51 -22.54 19.00 38.87
C GLN A 51 -22.55 17.94 37.76
N PRO A 52 -21.47 17.82 37.00
CA PRO A 52 -21.35 16.77 36.02
C PRO A 52 -21.12 15.39 36.67
N MET A 53 -21.82 14.36 36.19
CA MET A 53 -21.64 12.97 36.62
C MET A 53 -20.18 12.49 36.37
N PHE A 54 -19.58 12.89 35.27
CA PHE A 54 -18.22 12.51 34.88
C PHE A 54 -17.31 13.75 34.86
N LYS A 55 -16.98 14.26 36.04
CA LYS A 55 -16.16 15.48 36.22
C LYS A 55 -14.80 15.40 35.50
N ASN A 56 -14.19 14.21 35.48
CA ASN A 56 -12.91 13.97 34.80
C ASN A 56 -12.94 14.33 33.31
N TYR A 57 -14.07 14.14 32.61
CA TYR A 57 -14.23 14.49 31.22
C TYR A 57 -14.33 16.01 31.00
N LEU A 58 -15.02 16.70 31.90
CA LEU A 58 -15.05 18.15 31.90
C LEU A 58 -13.66 18.75 32.18
N ASP A 59 -12.94 18.20 33.15
CA ASP A 59 -11.55 18.59 33.44
C ASP A 59 -10.62 18.31 32.25
N TRP A 60 -10.89 17.25 31.50
CA TRP A 60 -10.13 16.95 30.28
C TRP A 60 -10.38 18.00 29.19
N LEU A 61 -11.63 18.42 28.95
CA LEU A 61 -11.95 19.47 27.98
C LEU A 61 -11.21 20.77 28.32
N ILE A 62 -11.20 21.17 29.61
CA ILE A 62 -10.50 22.38 30.07
C ILE A 62 -8.99 22.30 29.76
N LYS A 63 -8.38 21.15 29.92
CA LYS A 63 -6.93 20.95 29.71
C LYS A 63 -6.53 20.77 28.27
N ASN A 64 -7.45 20.46 27.35
CA ASN A 64 -7.14 20.06 25.99
C ASN A 64 -7.63 21.04 24.92
N GLN A 65 -8.03 22.27 25.30
CA GLN A 65 -8.20 23.36 24.33
C GLN A 65 -6.84 23.69 23.70
N LYS A 66 -6.80 23.78 22.39
CA LYS A 66 -5.59 24.17 21.66
C LYS A 66 -5.30 25.66 21.83
N PRO A 67 -4.05 26.08 21.69
CA PRO A 67 -3.67 27.52 21.83
C PRO A 67 -4.49 28.42 20.91
N GLU A 68 -4.84 27.95 19.71
CA GLU A 68 -5.64 28.65 18.70
C GLU A 68 -7.13 28.78 19.07
N GLY A 69 -7.57 28.11 20.13
CA GLY A 69 -8.93 28.23 20.68
C GLY A 69 -9.87 27.06 20.38
N PHE A 70 -9.49 26.09 19.54
CA PHE A 70 -10.34 24.96 19.18
C PHE A 70 -10.10 23.71 20.03
N TRP A 71 -10.96 22.71 19.85
CA TRP A 71 -10.81 21.36 20.37
C TRP A 71 -10.84 20.36 19.23
N GLY A 72 -10.16 19.22 19.41
CA GLY A 72 -10.05 18.15 18.41
C GLY A 72 -8.73 18.21 17.66
N GLU A 73 -8.72 17.63 16.46
CA GLU A 73 -7.56 17.59 15.59
C GLU A 73 -7.46 18.84 14.73
N SER A 74 -6.25 19.36 14.55
CA SER A 74 -6.00 20.55 13.75
C SER A 74 -6.21 20.29 12.26
N ASP A 75 -6.60 21.34 11.53
CA ASP A 75 -6.73 21.35 10.06
C ASP A 75 -7.72 20.31 9.48
N THR A 76 -8.70 19.85 10.26
CA THR A 76 -9.77 18.97 9.79
C THR A 76 -11.14 19.56 10.12
N ILE A 77 -12.12 19.30 9.26
CA ILE A 77 -13.52 19.75 9.47
C ILE A 77 -14.12 19.24 10.79
N GLU A 78 -13.56 18.15 11.36
CA GLU A 78 -14.00 17.56 12.63
C GLU A 78 -13.84 18.49 13.82
N CYS A 79 -12.89 19.43 13.76
CA CYS A 79 -12.68 20.39 14.85
C CYS A 79 -13.85 21.36 15.02
N LEU A 80 -14.68 21.61 13.99
CA LEU A 80 -15.84 22.51 14.11
C LEU A 80 -16.91 21.94 15.07
N PRO A 81 -17.52 20.76 14.84
CA PRO A 81 -18.49 20.21 15.77
C PRO A 81 -17.88 19.89 17.14
N ALA A 82 -16.61 19.48 17.20
CA ALA A 82 -15.92 19.23 18.47
C ALA A 82 -15.75 20.51 19.29
N THR A 83 -15.42 21.63 18.64
CA THR A 83 -15.30 22.95 19.30
C THR A 83 -16.67 23.42 19.78
N ILE A 84 -17.71 23.36 18.94
CA ILE A 84 -19.06 23.82 19.29
C ILE A 84 -19.57 23.05 20.49
N VAL A 85 -19.52 21.71 20.47
CA VAL A 85 -20.02 20.89 21.57
C VAL A 85 -19.22 21.07 22.86
N SER A 86 -17.92 21.32 22.77
CA SER A 86 -17.07 21.63 23.92
C SER A 86 -17.45 22.99 24.56
N MET A 87 -17.72 23.99 23.75
CA MET A 87 -18.26 25.30 24.24
C MET A 87 -19.61 25.11 24.92
N ILE A 88 -20.50 24.30 24.35
CA ILE A 88 -21.82 23.98 24.95
C ILE A 88 -21.62 23.30 26.32
N ALA A 89 -20.71 22.33 26.42
CA ALA A 89 -20.42 21.65 27.69
C ALA A 89 -19.90 22.62 28.78
N LEU A 90 -18.97 23.51 28.40
CA LEU A 90 -18.47 24.54 29.34
C LEU A 90 -19.57 25.53 29.76
N LYS A 91 -20.39 25.98 28.81
CA LYS A 91 -21.54 26.90 29.07
C LYS A 91 -22.54 26.25 29.99
N LYS A 92 -22.90 24.97 29.80
CA LYS A 92 -23.83 24.23 30.65
C LYS A 92 -23.46 24.29 32.13
N TRP A 93 -22.18 24.21 32.43
CA TRP A 93 -21.66 24.24 33.80
C TRP A 93 -21.21 25.65 34.23
N ASN A 94 -21.44 26.65 33.41
CA ASN A 94 -21.10 28.07 33.64
C ASN A 94 -19.62 28.28 34.01
N ILE A 95 -18.72 27.58 33.28
CA ILE A 95 -17.27 27.67 33.49
C ILE A 95 -16.55 27.99 32.16
N GLY A 96 -15.29 28.45 32.27
CA GLY A 96 -14.41 28.61 31.12
C GLY A 96 -14.85 29.66 30.10
N THR A 97 -15.45 30.80 30.51
CA THR A 97 -15.93 31.86 29.61
C THR A 97 -14.85 32.30 28.60
N SER A 98 -13.63 32.56 29.04
CA SER A 98 -12.52 32.93 28.16
C SER A 98 -12.17 31.83 27.14
N MET A 99 -12.39 30.55 27.48
CA MET A 99 -12.19 29.42 26.55
C MET A 99 -13.30 29.36 25.50
N VAL A 100 -14.53 29.66 25.88
CA VAL A 100 -15.67 29.79 24.96
C VAL A 100 -15.41 30.91 23.96
N ASP A 101 -14.94 32.10 24.44
CA ASP A 101 -14.63 33.24 23.57
C ASP A 101 -13.50 32.91 22.56
N LYS A 102 -12.46 32.21 22.99
CA LYS A 102 -11.42 31.68 22.08
C LYS A 102 -11.96 30.70 21.05
N GLY A 103 -12.89 29.81 21.45
CA GLY A 103 -13.55 28.89 20.54
C GLY A 103 -14.37 29.59 19.46
N ARG A 104 -15.13 30.66 19.84
CA ARG A 104 -15.85 31.51 18.88
C ARG A 104 -14.90 32.18 17.90
N SER A 105 -13.82 32.83 18.40
CA SER A 105 -12.83 33.49 17.55
C SER A 105 -12.17 32.52 16.57
N PHE A 106 -11.93 31.26 16.99
CA PHE A 106 -11.40 30.23 16.10
C PHE A 106 -12.39 29.88 14.97
N ILE A 107 -13.69 29.69 15.31
CA ILE A 107 -14.72 29.36 14.32
C ILE A 107 -14.83 30.50 13.31
N ASP A 108 -14.95 31.73 13.76
CA ASP A 108 -15.04 32.93 12.91
C ASP A 108 -13.86 33.03 11.92
N ALA A 109 -12.65 32.79 12.39
CA ALA A 109 -11.43 32.88 11.58
C ALA A 109 -11.19 31.69 10.61
N ASN A 110 -11.70 30.50 10.90
CA ASN A 110 -11.30 29.28 10.18
C ASN A 110 -12.44 28.51 9.53
N ALA A 111 -13.70 28.81 9.86
CA ALA A 111 -14.84 28.04 9.38
C ALA A 111 -14.94 28.01 7.85
N ASP A 112 -14.68 29.12 7.18
CA ASP A 112 -14.73 29.23 5.72
C ASP A 112 -13.72 28.28 5.04
N LYS A 113 -12.47 28.28 5.52
CA LYS A 113 -11.44 27.36 5.03
C LYS A 113 -11.83 25.91 5.22
N LEU A 114 -12.32 25.55 6.40
CA LEU A 114 -12.67 24.16 6.75
C LEU A 114 -13.93 23.69 6.01
N LEU A 115 -14.92 24.55 5.84
CA LEU A 115 -16.15 24.24 5.11
C LEU A 115 -15.92 24.11 3.60
N ASN A 116 -14.94 24.81 3.04
CA ASN A 116 -14.60 24.66 1.62
C ASN A 116 -14.10 23.25 1.27
N GLU A 117 -13.53 22.53 2.23
CA GLU A 117 -13.12 21.13 2.01
C GLU A 117 -14.29 20.18 1.74
N VAL A 118 -15.51 20.55 2.17
CA VAL A 118 -16.72 19.73 2.04
C VAL A 118 -17.79 20.37 1.15
N LYS A 119 -17.44 21.41 0.42
CA LYS A 119 -18.37 22.17 -0.44
C LYS A 119 -18.99 21.28 -1.53
N GLU A 120 -18.23 20.36 -2.08
CA GLU A 120 -18.66 19.46 -3.14
C GLU A 120 -19.10 18.07 -2.63
N ASP A 121 -18.60 17.65 -1.48
CA ASP A 121 -18.84 16.33 -0.89
C ASP A 121 -19.02 16.43 0.63
N CYS A 122 -20.25 16.70 1.09
CA CYS A 122 -20.56 16.77 2.51
C CYS A 122 -20.88 15.37 3.05
N PRO A 123 -20.02 14.80 3.93
CA PRO A 123 -20.26 13.50 4.51
C PRO A 123 -21.51 13.50 5.40
N ARG A 124 -22.23 12.36 5.41
CA ARG A 124 -23.49 12.17 6.15
C ARG A 124 -23.39 12.60 7.61
N TRP A 125 -22.33 12.20 8.30
CA TRP A 125 -22.13 12.56 9.70
C TRP A 125 -22.07 14.07 9.93
N LEU A 126 -21.37 14.80 9.07
CA LEU A 126 -21.24 16.25 9.18
C LEU A 126 -22.57 16.95 8.91
N ALA A 127 -23.29 16.48 7.87
CA ALA A 127 -24.60 17.01 7.53
C ALA A 127 -25.62 16.85 8.67
N ILE A 128 -25.55 15.77 9.45
CA ILE A 128 -26.43 15.53 10.58
C ILE A 128 -25.98 16.31 11.82
N ILE A 129 -24.69 16.25 12.15
CA ILE A 129 -24.15 16.74 13.43
C ILE A 129 -23.98 18.25 13.41
N LEU A 130 -23.34 18.86 12.41
CA LEU A 130 -22.95 20.26 12.45
C LEU A 130 -24.16 21.21 12.61
N PRO A 131 -25.23 21.11 11.81
CA PRO A 131 -26.40 21.97 12.00
C PRO A 131 -27.07 21.78 13.37
N SER A 132 -27.11 20.54 13.88
CA SER A 132 -27.70 20.28 15.19
C SER A 132 -26.90 20.85 16.35
N MET A 133 -25.57 20.87 16.23
CA MET A 133 -24.73 21.50 17.27
C MET A 133 -24.87 23.02 17.25
N ILE A 134 -25.06 23.62 16.10
CA ILE A 134 -25.36 25.06 15.98
C ILE A 134 -26.74 25.37 16.62
N GLU A 135 -27.78 24.61 16.26
CA GLU A 135 -29.10 24.73 16.85
C GLU A 135 -29.08 24.58 18.40
N LEU A 136 -28.27 23.62 18.90
CA LEU A 136 -28.12 23.43 20.34
C LEU A 136 -27.35 24.58 20.99
N ALA A 137 -26.32 25.12 20.34
CA ALA A 137 -25.56 26.29 20.81
C ALA A 137 -26.49 27.51 20.96
N ASP A 138 -27.31 27.77 19.95
CA ASP A 138 -28.30 28.87 19.96
C ASP A 138 -29.29 28.72 21.14
N THR A 139 -29.80 27.52 21.40
CA THR A 139 -30.71 27.27 22.55
C THR A 139 -30.03 27.50 23.91
N MET A 140 -28.67 27.41 23.95
CA MET A 140 -27.87 27.69 25.16
C MET A 140 -27.42 29.12 25.26
N GLY A 141 -27.82 29.99 24.33
CA GLY A 141 -27.39 31.40 24.26
C GLY A 141 -25.89 31.53 23.90
N LEU A 142 -25.43 30.67 23.04
CA LEU A 142 -24.10 30.74 22.45
C LEU A 142 -24.25 31.13 20.97
N ASP A 143 -24.00 32.40 20.67
CA ASP A 143 -24.00 32.86 19.28
C ASP A 143 -22.74 32.31 18.56
N VAL A 144 -22.95 31.33 17.73
CA VAL A 144 -21.91 30.75 16.86
C VAL A 144 -22.10 31.34 15.46
N LEU A 145 -21.32 32.37 15.15
CA LEU A 145 -21.39 33.06 13.87
C LEU A 145 -20.44 32.39 12.86
N PHE A 146 -20.94 32.25 11.63
CA PHE A 146 -20.12 31.80 10.50
C PHE A 146 -19.97 32.98 9.53
N PRO A 147 -18.80 33.13 8.87
CA PRO A 147 -18.61 34.17 7.85
C PRO A 147 -19.68 34.09 6.75
N ASP A 148 -20.07 35.24 6.20
CA ASP A 148 -21.04 35.30 5.10
C ASP A 148 -20.62 34.50 3.87
N SER A 149 -19.32 34.36 3.62
CA SER A 149 -18.72 33.53 2.58
C SER A 149 -19.07 32.03 2.72
N SER A 150 -19.35 31.57 3.95
CA SER A 150 -19.73 30.17 4.24
C SER A 150 -21.23 29.90 4.07
N ARG A 151 -22.06 30.90 3.81
CA ARG A 151 -23.54 30.81 3.77
C ARG A 151 -24.02 29.77 2.75
N GLU A 152 -23.44 29.75 1.56
CA GLU A 152 -23.79 28.81 0.50
C GLU A 152 -23.50 27.36 0.91
N THR A 153 -22.30 27.10 1.44
CA THR A 153 -21.89 25.80 1.92
C THR A 153 -22.75 25.32 3.09
N MET A 154 -23.07 26.20 4.04
CA MET A 154 -23.99 25.88 5.14
C MET A 154 -25.40 25.56 4.65
N SER A 155 -25.92 26.29 3.67
CA SER A 155 -27.23 26.01 3.05
C SER A 155 -27.21 24.63 2.37
N TYR A 156 -26.14 24.29 1.69
CA TYR A 156 -25.92 22.95 1.11
C TYR A 156 -25.94 21.87 2.19
N ILE A 157 -25.17 22.03 3.29
CA ILE A 157 -25.11 21.09 4.41
C ILE A 157 -26.51 20.86 5.02
N VAL A 158 -27.27 21.93 5.25
CA VAL A 158 -28.65 21.86 5.77
C VAL A 158 -29.58 21.16 4.77
N SER A 159 -29.44 21.39 3.48
CA SER A 159 -30.20 20.70 2.44
C SER A 159 -29.89 19.19 2.44
N ARG A 160 -28.60 18.81 2.56
CA ARG A 160 -28.17 17.40 2.69
C ARG A 160 -28.76 16.73 3.94
N ARG A 161 -28.76 17.44 5.10
CA ARG A 161 -29.43 16.95 6.31
C ARG A 161 -30.91 16.63 6.06
N LYS A 162 -31.66 17.53 5.43
CA LYS A 162 -33.06 17.30 5.10
C LYS A 162 -33.25 16.06 4.21
N SER A 163 -32.38 15.90 3.21
CA SER A 163 -32.40 14.72 2.33
C SER A 163 -32.11 13.41 3.07
N PHE A 164 -31.15 13.39 4.01
CA PHE A 164 -30.88 12.20 4.81
C PHE A 164 -32.01 11.86 5.76
N LEU A 165 -32.59 12.87 6.42
CA LEU A 165 -33.69 12.66 7.37
C LEU A 165 -35.03 12.31 6.69
N SER A 166 -35.28 12.78 5.46
CA SER A 166 -36.51 12.45 4.72
C SER A 166 -36.49 11.04 4.12
N LYS A 167 -35.35 10.50 3.79
CA LYS A 167 -35.23 9.11 3.29
C LYS A 167 -35.45 8.06 4.39
N GLU A 168 -35.30 8.43 5.64
CA GLU A 168 -35.41 7.57 6.80
C GLU A 168 -36.78 7.63 7.51
N GLU A 169 -37.79 8.30 6.97
CA GLU A 169 -39.18 8.09 7.35
C GLU A 169 -39.67 6.65 7.09
N VAL A 170 -38.89 5.86 6.35
CA VAL A 170 -39.10 4.43 6.18
C VAL A 170 -38.28 3.68 7.24
N VAL A 171 -38.95 3.13 8.19
CA VAL A 171 -38.48 2.39 9.39
C VAL A 171 -37.61 1.16 9.10
N GLU A 172 -37.16 0.96 7.89
CA GLU A 172 -36.46 -0.25 7.42
C GLU A 172 -35.09 0.00 6.78
N ASP A 173 -34.41 1.13 7.03
CA ASP A 173 -33.09 1.35 6.45
C ASP A 173 -31.99 0.64 7.26
N PHE A 174 -32.09 -0.71 7.30
CA PHE A 174 -31.00 -1.58 7.77
C PHE A 174 -29.74 -1.49 6.91
N HIS A 175 -29.76 -0.74 5.82
CA HIS A 175 -28.72 -0.68 4.82
C HIS A 175 -27.75 0.50 4.97
N CYS A 176 -28.07 1.54 5.74
CA CYS A 176 -27.18 2.67 5.99
C CYS A 176 -26.49 2.54 7.36
N TYR A 177 -25.23 2.20 7.35
CA TYR A 177 -24.42 2.19 8.58
C TYR A 177 -23.54 3.46 8.67
N PRO A 178 -23.42 4.09 9.84
CA PRO A 178 -24.13 3.76 11.09
C PRO A 178 -25.61 4.16 11.03
N PRO A 179 -26.50 3.39 11.69
CA PRO A 179 -27.94 3.69 11.70
C PRO A 179 -28.24 5.10 12.19
N ILE A 180 -29.35 5.68 11.77
CA ILE A 180 -29.68 7.08 12.13
C ILE A 180 -29.74 7.31 13.65
N LEU A 181 -30.24 6.36 14.40
CA LEU A 181 -30.31 6.43 15.87
C LEU A 181 -28.92 6.47 16.55
N SER A 182 -27.85 6.11 15.84
CA SER A 182 -26.48 6.31 16.35
C SER A 182 -26.11 7.79 16.48
N TYR A 183 -26.88 8.68 15.84
CA TYR A 183 -26.79 10.15 15.91
C TYR A 183 -27.86 10.77 16.79
N LEU A 184 -28.44 10.02 17.76
CA LEU A 184 -29.56 10.44 18.57
C LEU A 184 -29.42 11.84 19.19
N GLU A 185 -28.17 12.19 19.55
CA GLU A 185 -27.85 13.50 20.14
C GLU A 185 -28.02 14.67 19.16
N ALA A 186 -28.02 14.36 17.85
CA ALA A 186 -28.15 15.34 16.78
C ALA A 186 -29.47 15.24 16.02
N LEU A 187 -30.39 14.35 16.44
CA LEU A 187 -31.71 14.20 15.81
C LEU A 187 -32.73 15.20 16.33
N PRO A 188 -33.59 15.73 15.45
CA PRO A 188 -34.78 16.50 15.90
C PRO A 188 -35.73 15.65 16.77
N PRO A 189 -36.47 16.25 17.72
CA PRO A 189 -37.36 15.52 18.65
C PRO A 189 -38.36 14.57 17.99
N LYS A 190 -38.82 14.85 16.78
CA LYS A 190 -39.77 14.00 16.04
C LYS A 190 -39.23 12.60 15.70
N TYR A 191 -37.89 12.41 15.67
CA TYR A 191 -37.25 11.13 15.42
C TYR A 191 -36.86 10.40 16.71
N VAL A 192 -37.18 10.95 17.88
CA VAL A 192 -36.79 10.44 19.19
C VAL A 192 -37.99 9.76 19.85
N ASN A 193 -37.96 8.41 19.85
CA ASN A 193 -38.98 7.60 20.47
C ASN A 193 -38.35 6.60 21.45
N GLU A 194 -38.81 6.58 22.71
CA GLU A 194 -38.25 5.72 23.77
C GLU A 194 -38.32 4.23 23.39
N LYS A 195 -39.43 3.79 22.76
CA LYS A 195 -39.60 2.38 22.37
C LYS A 195 -38.56 1.96 21.32
N ASP A 196 -38.31 2.82 20.36
CA ASP A 196 -37.32 2.56 19.29
C ASP A 196 -35.90 2.55 19.85
N ILE A 197 -35.59 3.43 20.82
CA ILE A 197 -34.30 3.45 21.49
C ILE A 197 -34.12 2.15 22.27
N CYS A 198 -35.07 1.76 23.12
CA CYS A 198 -34.99 0.54 23.91
C CYS A 198 -34.90 -0.73 23.05
N LYS A 199 -35.59 -0.78 21.92
CA LYS A 199 -35.50 -1.91 20.96
C LYS A 199 -34.11 -2.05 20.33
N ASN A 200 -33.38 -0.93 20.17
CA ASN A 200 -32.10 -0.88 19.51
C ASN A 200 -30.90 -0.80 20.46
N LEU A 201 -31.11 -0.93 21.77
CA LEU A 201 -30.01 -1.10 22.72
C LEU A 201 -29.34 -2.45 22.52
N SER A 202 -28.00 -2.42 22.49
CA SER A 202 -27.16 -3.62 22.48
C SER A 202 -27.18 -4.31 23.86
N GLU A 203 -26.71 -5.56 23.93
CA GLU A 203 -26.61 -6.33 25.18
C GLU A 203 -25.81 -5.62 26.30
N ASP A 204 -24.84 -4.77 25.88
CA ASP A 204 -24.01 -3.95 26.78
C ASP A 204 -24.68 -2.65 27.22
N GLY A 205 -25.91 -2.38 26.79
CA GLY A 205 -26.68 -1.18 27.09
C GLY A 205 -26.33 0.04 26.21
N SER A 206 -25.49 -0.13 25.18
CA SER A 206 -25.12 0.93 24.24
C SER A 206 -26.16 1.10 23.12
N LEU A 207 -26.26 2.31 22.61
CA LEU A 207 -26.97 2.59 21.37
C LEU A 207 -25.95 2.58 20.22
N PHE A 208 -25.84 1.45 19.52
CA PHE A 208 -24.89 1.22 18.43
C PHE A 208 -23.43 1.53 18.79
N GLN A 209 -23.01 1.18 20.01
CA GLN A 209 -21.65 1.47 20.53
C GLN A 209 -21.25 2.96 20.49
N SER A 210 -22.23 3.86 20.32
CA SER A 210 -22.03 5.31 20.27
C SER A 210 -22.13 5.92 21.67
N PRO A 211 -21.02 6.47 22.23
CA PRO A 211 -21.06 7.09 23.56
C PRO A 211 -21.98 8.31 23.63
N SER A 212 -21.95 9.21 22.64
CA SER A 212 -22.77 10.42 22.61
C SER A 212 -24.25 10.10 22.44
N ALA A 213 -24.63 9.15 21.57
CA ALA A 213 -26.03 8.73 21.42
C ALA A 213 -26.56 8.06 22.70
N THR A 214 -25.77 7.19 23.32
CA THR A 214 -26.13 6.54 24.58
C THR A 214 -26.22 7.55 25.73
N ALA A 215 -25.31 8.54 25.79
CA ALA A 215 -25.40 9.66 26.74
C ALA A 215 -26.69 10.45 26.57
N LYS A 216 -27.10 10.74 25.33
CA LYS A 216 -28.36 11.43 25.04
C LYS A 216 -29.57 10.59 25.43
N ALA A 217 -29.57 9.27 25.12
CA ALA A 217 -30.63 8.36 25.51
C ALA A 217 -30.79 8.33 27.03
N PHE A 218 -29.68 8.23 27.77
CA PHE A 218 -29.69 8.29 29.24
C PHE A 218 -30.24 9.63 29.77
N MET A 219 -29.79 10.76 29.21
CA MET A 219 -30.28 12.08 29.65
C MET A 219 -31.76 12.31 29.36
N LEU A 220 -32.35 11.67 28.36
CA LEU A 220 -33.78 11.80 28.02
C LEU A 220 -34.67 10.90 28.88
N TYR A 221 -34.26 9.64 29.11
CA TYR A 221 -35.17 8.62 29.67
C TYR A 221 -34.66 7.96 30.96
N GLY A 222 -33.44 8.27 31.41
CA GLY A 222 -32.88 7.69 32.65
C GLY A 222 -32.65 6.19 32.60
N ASN A 223 -32.50 5.58 31.41
CA ASN A 223 -32.39 4.14 31.24
C ASN A 223 -31.15 3.59 31.97
N LYS A 224 -31.35 2.54 32.80
CA LYS A 224 -30.32 1.95 33.66
C LYS A 224 -29.24 1.21 32.86
N GLU A 225 -29.60 0.58 31.76
CA GLU A 225 -28.64 -0.14 30.88
C GLU A 225 -27.66 0.86 30.23
N CYS A 226 -28.19 1.99 29.72
CA CYS A 226 -27.36 3.09 29.22
C CYS A 226 -26.40 3.61 30.30
N LEU A 227 -26.89 3.77 31.57
CA LEU A 227 -26.03 4.20 32.67
C LEU A 227 -24.90 3.20 32.94
N THR A 228 -25.21 1.90 32.97
CA THR A 228 -24.24 0.83 33.19
C THR A 228 -23.14 0.85 32.12
N TYR A 229 -23.55 0.99 30.86
CA TYR A 229 -22.60 1.15 29.75
C TYR A 229 -21.69 2.38 29.94
N LEU A 230 -22.25 3.55 30.22
CA LEU A 230 -21.51 4.80 30.41
C LEU A 230 -20.53 4.72 31.59
N GLN A 231 -20.92 4.07 32.69
CA GLN A 231 -20.06 3.84 33.87
C GLN A 231 -18.92 2.86 33.55
N SER A 232 -19.20 1.76 32.84
CA SER A 232 -18.21 0.80 32.40
C SER A 232 -17.15 1.47 31.53
N MET A 233 -17.61 2.26 30.56
CA MET A 233 -16.72 3.02 29.67
C MET A 233 -15.88 4.04 30.46
N ALA A 234 -16.49 4.79 31.41
CA ALA A 234 -15.75 5.77 32.21
C ALA A 234 -14.70 5.12 33.11
N GLN A 235 -14.96 3.91 33.59
CA GLN A 235 -14.00 3.12 34.34
C GLN A 235 -12.84 2.65 33.48
N ARG A 236 -13.13 2.21 32.24
CA ARG A 236 -12.12 1.70 31.29
C ARG A 236 -11.31 2.80 30.63
N CYS A 237 -11.94 3.94 30.35
CA CYS A 237 -11.36 5.11 29.66
C CYS A 237 -11.43 6.37 30.54
N PRO A 238 -10.74 6.44 31.70
CA PRO A 238 -10.94 7.49 32.69
C PRO A 238 -10.41 8.87 32.25
N LYS A 239 -9.61 8.95 31.20
CA LYS A 239 -9.03 10.22 30.73
C LYS A 239 -9.96 10.95 29.76
N ALA A 240 -10.42 10.24 28.75
CA ALA A 240 -11.27 10.79 27.72
C ALA A 240 -12.01 9.63 27.01
N VAL A 241 -13.10 9.94 26.34
CA VAL A 241 -13.99 8.98 25.70
C VAL A 241 -13.47 8.60 24.31
N PRO A 242 -13.40 7.29 23.95
CA PRO A 242 -13.19 6.87 22.58
C PRO A 242 -14.45 7.11 21.74
N GLN A 243 -14.32 7.09 20.44
CA GLN A 243 -15.46 7.30 19.54
C GLN A 243 -16.49 6.16 19.54
N ALA A 244 -16.04 4.96 19.82
CA ALA A 244 -16.90 3.78 19.98
C ALA A 244 -16.41 2.97 21.20
N TYR A 245 -17.34 2.33 21.91
CA TYR A 245 -17.04 1.47 23.03
C TYR A 245 -18.06 0.32 23.07
N PRO A 246 -17.62 -0.95 23.26
CA PRO A 246 -16.23 -1.40 23.24
C PRO A 246 -15.56 -1.23 21.86
N MET A 247 -14.23 -1.03 21.84
CA MET A 247 -13.48 -0.93 20.60
C MET A 247 -13.13 -2.32 20.07
N ASP A 248 -13.07 -2.42 18.75
CA ASP A 248 -12.61 -3.64 18.07
C ASP A 248 -11.06 -3.75 18.16
N GLU A 249 -10.59 -4.55 19.12
CA GLU A 249 -9.17 -4.74 19.36
C GLU A 249 -8.43 -5.39 18.19
N ASP A 250 -9.09 -6.29 17.44
CA ASP A 250 -8.47 -6.94 16.29
C ASP A 250 -8.31 -5.95 15.12
N LEU A 251 -9.29 -5.07 14.93
CA LEU A 251 -9.15 -3.98 13.95
C LEU A 251 -7.97 -3.06 14.31
N ILE A 252 -7.79 -2.73 15.58
CA ILE A 252 -6.66 -1.91 16.04
C ILE A 252 -5.33 -2.61 15.74
N LYS A 253 -5.21 -3.91 16.04
CA LYS A 253 -4.00 -4.70 15.74
C LYS A 253 -3.70 -4.74 14.25
N LEU A 254 -4.73 -4.98 13.42
CA LEU A 254 -4.61 -4.95 11.96
C LEU A 254 -4.14 -3.59 11.44
N CYS A 255 -4.69 -2.51 11.98
CA CYS A 255 -4.28 -1.15 11.63
C CYS A 255 -2.83 -0.85 12.01
N ILE A 256 -2.36 -1.32 13.17
CA ILE A 256 -0.94 -1.20 13.58
C ILE A 256 -0.04 -1.91 12.57
N VAL A 257 -0.35 -3.17 12.25
CA VAL A 257 0.45 -3.96 11.31
C VAL A 257 0.46 -3.34 9.92
N ASN A 258 -0.70 -2.92 9.42
CA ASN A 258 -0.83 -2.26 8.12
C ASN A 258 0.01 -0.99 8.05
N GLN A 259 -0.02 -0.17 9.10
CA GLN A 259 0.76 1.07 9.17
C GLN A 259 2.28 0.80 9.17
N LEU A 260 2.74 -0.19 9.95
CA LEU A 260 4.15 -0.60 9.97
C LEU A 260 4.62 -1.05 8.59
N LYS A 261 3.82 -1.86 7.87
CA LYS A 261 4.13 -2.32 6.52
C LYS A 261 4.14 -1.16 5.51
N LYS A 262 3.12 -0.31 5.51
CA LYS A 262 3.02 0.84 4.61
C LYS A 262 4.16 1.85 4.78
N PHE A 263 4.65 2.02 6.00
CA PHE A 263 5.80 2.89 6.27
C PHE A 263 7.17 2.25 6.00
N GLY A 264 7.21 1.01 5.51
CA GLY A 264 8.46 0.30 5.26
C GLY A 264 9.26 0.02 6.53
N LEU A 265 8.56 -0.23 7.63
CA LEU A 265 9.14 -0.54 8.94
C LEU A 265 8.98 -2.00 9.34
N GLY A 266 8.34 -2.82 8.51
CA GLY A 266 8.02 -4.21 8.81
C GLY A 266 9.21 -5.05 9.24
N GLU A 267 10.38 -4.82 8.64
CA GLU A 267 11.62 -5.54 8.95
C GLU A 267 12.13 -5.34 10.39
N TYR A 268 11.81 -4.21 11.02
CA TYR A 268 12.20 -3.93 12.42
C TYR A 268 11.26 -4.53 13.45
N PHE A 269 10.04 -4.94 13.05
CA PHE A 269 8.96 -5.38 13.92
C PHE A 269 8.43 -6.78 13.56
N VAL A 270 9.26 -7.63 12.96
CA VAL A 270 8.85 -8.97 12.46
C VAL A 270 8.17 -9.79 13.55
N GLY A 271 8.81 -9.96 14.70
CA GLY A 271 8.27 -10.77 15.81
C GLY A 271 6.98 -10.20 16.40
N GLU A 272 6.89 -8.86 16.49
CA GLU A 272 5.70 -8.17 16.99
C GLU A 272 4.52 -8.30 16.01
N ILE A 273 4.79 -8.18 14.72
CA ILE A 273 3.79 -8.38 13.65
C ILE A 273 3.26 -9.81 13.68
N GLU A 274 4.16 -10.80 13.75
CA GLU A 274 3.79 -12.21 13.84
C GLU A 274 2.92 -12.51 15.06
N ALA A 275 3.29 -11.97 16.23
CA ALA A 275 2.52 -12.15 17.46
C ALA A 275 1.11 -11.53 17.38
N LEU A 276 0.99 -10.32 16.82
CA LEU A 276 -0.32 -9.66 16.63
C LEU A 276 -1.20 -10.42 15.63
N LEU A 277 -0.65 -10.80 14.50
CA LEU A 277 -1.42 -11.52 13.46
C LEU A 277 -1.79 -12.93 13.90
N ALA A 278 -0.98 -13.61 14.70
CA ALA A 278 -1.33 -14.89 15.29
C ALA A 278 -2.52 -14.78 16.28
N GLN A 279 -2.66 -13.65 16.99
CA GLN A 279 -3.83 -13.40 17.82
C GLN A 279 -5.08 -13.16 16.97
N VAL A 280 -4.99 -12.29 15.95
CA VAL A 280 -6.09 -12.03 15.01
C VAL A 280 -6.53 -13.31 14.30
N TYR A 281 -5.59 -14.16 13.86
CA TYR A 281 -5.89 -15.42 13.17
C TYR A 281 -6.72 -16.38 14.04
N ARG A 282 -6.41 -16.47 15.34
CA ARG A 282 -7.19 -17.30 16.28
C ARG A 282 -8.64 -16.84 16.39
N ASN A 283 -8.88 -15.55 16.42
CA ASN A 283 -10.22 -14.98 16.48
C ASN A 283 -10.93 -15.10 15.12
N TYR A 284 -10.23 -14.84 14.05
CA TYR A 284 -10.72 -14.97 12.68
C TYR A 284 -11.31 -16.36 12.40
N ASN A 285 -10.65 -17.42 12.86
CA ASN A 285 -11.13 -18.79 12.66
C ASN A 285 -12.27 -19.19 13.60
N LYS A 286 -12.33 -18.66 14.83
CA LYS A 286 -13.44 -18.95 15.76
C LYS A 286 -14.77 -18.39 15.24
N GLU A 287 -14.77 -17.21 14.65
CA GLU A 287 -15.96 -16.55 14.14
C GLU A 287 -16.45 -17.15 12.80
N GLN A 288 -15.68 -17.99 12.12
CA GLN A 288 -16.14 -18.73 10.93
C GLN A 288 -17.33 -19.67 11.22
N ASN A 289 -17.50 -20.10 12.47
CA ASN A 289 -18.60 -20.99 12.88
C ASN A 289 -19.92 -20.25 13.15
N SER A 290 -19.91 -18.94 13.22
CA SER A 290 -21.13 -18.12 13.27
C SER A 290 -21.36 -17.55 11.88
N LEU A 291 -22.20 -18.21 11.08
CA LEU A 291 -22.73 -17.66 9.83
C LEU A 291 -23.22 -16.24 10.12
N VAL A 292 -22.50 -15.24 9.59
CA VAL A 292 -22.89 -13.84 9.67
C VAL A 292 -24.28 -13.75 9.08
N LYS A 293 -25.28 -13.56 9.94
CA LYS A 293 -26.64 -13.25 9.46
C LYS A 293 -26.51 -11.99 8.61
N ALA A 294 -26.98 -12.04 7.38
CA ALA A 294 -26.98 -10.93 6.40
C ALA A 294 -27.64 -9.62 6.92
N SER A 295 -28.21 -9.68 8.13
CA SER A 295 -28.89 -8.55 8.79
C SER A 295 -27.97 -7.41 9.28
N ASN A 296 -26.63 -7.57 9.23
CA ASN A 296 -25.70 -6.54 9.68
C ASN A 296 -24.68 -6.18 8.59
N MET A 297 -25.17 -5.69 7.47
CA MET A 297 -24.34 -5.12 6.39
C MET A 297 -23.58 -3.89 6.89
N ASN A 298 -22.29 -4.07 7.20
CA ASN A 298 -21.45 -3.00 7.69
C ASN A 298 -20.21 -2.86 6.84
N ALA A 299 -20.08 -1.71 6.14
CA ALA A 299 -18.89 -1.39 5.34
C ALA A 299 -17.58 -1.50 6.17
N LEU A 300 -17.64 -1.15 7.47
CA LEU A 300 -16.48 -1.27 8.36
C LEU A 300 -16.11 -2.73 8.65
N GLN A 301 -17.10 -3.63 8.81
CA GLN A 301 -16.83 -5.06 8.98
C GLN A 301 -16.21 -5.66 7.72
N LEU A 302 -16.73 -5.26 6.54
CA LEU A 302 -16.15 -5.67 5.26
C LEU A 302 -14.71 -5.18 5.11
N GLU A 303 -14.41 -3.93 5.50
CA GLU A 303 -13.06 -3.37 5.52
C GLU A 303 -12.15 -4.14 6.49
N LYS A 304 -12.62 -4.48 7.69
CA LYS A 304 -11.88 -5.28 8.67
C LYS A 304 -11.55 -6.68 8.13
N ASP A 305 -12.56 -7.39 7.62
CA ASP A 305 -12.39 -8.76 7.17
C ASP A 305 -11.46 -8.86 5.94
N THR A 306 -11.55 -7.91 5.02
CA THR A 306 -10.63 -7.82 3.87
C THR A 306 -9.22 -7.47 4.28
N LEU A 307 -9.04 -6.53 5.20
CA LEU A 307 -7.73 -6.17 5.74
C LEU A 307 -7.11 -7.34 6.52
N ALA A 308 -7.92 -8.06 7.31
CA ALA A 308 -7.47 -9.27 7.99
C ALA A 308 -7.02 -10.34 7.00
N PHE A 309 -7.81 -10.59 5.94
CA PHE A 309 -7.44 -11.53 4.88
C PHE A 309 -6.11 -11.15 4.22
N GLU A 310 -5.95 -9.89 3.80
CA GLU A 310 -4.75 -9.39 3.14
C GLU A 310 -3.50 -9.58 4.03
N LEU A 311 -3.57 -9.14 5.29
CA LEU A 311 -2.44 -9.18 6.20
C LEU A 311 -2.10 -10.62 6.65
N LEU A 312 -3.09 -11.44 6.92
CA LEU A 312 -2.90 -12.84 7.30
C LEU A 312 -2.34 -13.64 6.14
N ARG A 313 -2.90 -13.50 4.92
CA ARG A 313 -2.45 -14.22 3.73
C ARG A 313 -1.01 -13.86 3.37
N THR A 314 -0.66 -12.57 3.39
CA THR A 314 0.73 -12.11 3.14
C THR A 314 1.72 -12.52 4.23
N GLN A 315 1.25 -12.92 5.42
CA GLN A 315 2.11 -13.45 6.48
C GLN A 315 2.30 -14.96 6.42
N GLY A 316 1.54 -15.67 5.55
CA GLY A 316 1.65 -17.11 5.38
C GLY A 316 0.48 -17.94 5.94
N PHE A 317 -0.51 -17.28 6.55
CA PHE A 317 -1.69 -17.97 7.08
C PHE A 317 -2.64 -18.40 5.96
N LYS A 318 -3.16 -19.61 6.06
CA LYS A 318 -4.21 -20.10 5.16
C LYS A 318 -5.57 -19.57 5.62
N VAL A 319 -6.10 -18.60 4.88
CA VAL A 319 -7.40 -17.94 5.15
C VAL A 319 -8.30 -17.99 3.92
N SER A 320 -9.60 -18.18 4.14
CA SER A 320 -10.61 -18.24 3.08
C SER A 320 -11.16 -16.85 2.74
N PRO A 321 -11.42 -16.52 1.46
CA PRO A 321 -12.06 -15.29 1.06
C PRO A 321 -13.56 -15.22 1.36
N LEU A 322 -14.20 -16.36 1.62
CA LEU A 322 -15.66 -16.45 1.81
C LEU A 322 -16.19 -15.55 2.94
N ARG A 323 -15.34 -15.21 3.89
CA ARG A 323 -15.71 -14.34 5.00
C ARG A 323 -16.13 -12.93 4.58
N PHE A 324 -15.60 -12.42 3.49
CA PHE A 324 -15.94 -11.09 2.97
C PHE A 324 -16.57 -11.09 1.57
N CYS A 325 -16.69 -12.26 0.93
CA CYS A 325 -17.32 -12.39 -0.39
C CYS A 325 -18.85 -12.65 -0.32
N TRP A 326 -19.43 -12.61 0.88
CA TRP A 326 -20.86 -12.89 1.11
C TRP A 326 -21.80 -11.98 0.32
N PHE A 327 -21.41 -10.74 0.00
CA PHE A 327 -22.20 -9.79 -0.77
C PHE A 327 -22.42 -10.20 -2.24
N LEU A 328 -21.63 -11.15 -2.76
CA LEU A 328 -21.76 -11.66 -4.12
C LEU A 328 -22.95 -12.63 -4.25
N ASN A 329 -23.30 -13.30 -3.18
CA ASN A 329 -24.35 -14.32 -3.17
C ASN A 329 -25.77 -13.72 -3.01
N ASP A 330 -25.89 -12.42 -2.80
CA ASP A 330 -27.15 -11.72 -2.58
C ASP A 330 -27.28 -10.53 -3.54
N VAL A 331 -28.18 -10.68 -4.52
CA VAL A 331 -28.44 -9.67 -5.57
C VAL A 331 -28.94 -8.34 -4.98
N GLU A 332 -29.74 -8.40 -3.88
CA GLU A 332 -30.29 -7.21 -3.25
C GLU A 332 -29.16 -6.42 -2.57
N ILE A 333 -28.24 -7.12 -1.90
CA ILE A 333 -27.06 -6.54 -1.26
C ILE A 333 -26.15 -5.90 -2.31
N GLY A 334 -25.85 -6.61 -3.40
CA GLY A 334 -25.06 -6.08 -4.50
C GLY A 334 -25.66 -4.78 -5.06
N ALA A 335 -26.97 -4.73 -5.24
CA ALA A 335 -27.68 -3.54 -5.71
C ALA A 335 -27.58 -2.36 -4.72
N VAL A 336 -27.62 -2.63 -3.40
CA VAL A 336 -27.45 -1.60 -2.36
C VAL A 336 -26.03 -1.03 -2.40
N VAL A 337 -24.99 -1.87 -2.48
CA VAL A 337 -23.58 -1.43 -2.58
C VAL A 337 -23.37 -0.59 -3.84
N GLU A 338 -23.92 -0.97 -4.98
CA GLU A 338 -23.85 -0.20 -6.22
C GLU A 338 -24.61 1.13 -6.15
N LYS A 339 -25.72 1.17 -5.44
CA LYS A 339 -26.53 2.40 -5.27
C LYS A 339 -25.82 3.39 -4.34
N ASP A 340 -25.32 2.92 -3.19
CA ASP A 340 -24.59 3.73 -2.20
C ASP A 340 -23.08 3.56 -2.33
N TYR A 341 -22.60 3.64 -3.57
CA TYR A 341 -21.17 3.42 -3.92
C TYR A 341 -20.22 4.38 -3.18
N GLU A 342 -20.65 5.60 -2.86
CA GLU A 342 -19.84 6.57 -2.11
C GLU A 342 -19.51 6.03 -0.69
N HIS A 343 -20.51 5.47 0.00
CA HIS A 343 -20.33 4.88 1.33
C HIS A 343 -19.44 3.62 1.29
N PHE A 344 -19.64 2.76 0.28
CA PHE A 344 -18.92 1.49 0.18
C PHE A 344 -17.57 1.60 -0.54
N SER A 345 -17.22 2.72 -1.16
CA SER A 345 -16.01 2.84 -2.01
C SER A 345 -14.72 2.47 -1.28
N ARG A 346 -14.59 2.80 0.01
CA ARG A 346 -13.42 2.43 0.80
C ARG A 346 -13.36 0.92 1.08
N ALA A 347 -14.48 0.31 1.45
CA ALA A 347 -14.56 -1.13 1.64
C ALA A 347 -14.28 -1.87 0.32
N MET A 348 -14.84 -1.39 -0.80
CA MET A 348 -14.59 -1.94 -2.12
C MET A 348 -13.12 -1.79 -2.57
N LEU A 349 -12.45 -0.72 -2.17
CA LEU A 349 -11.01 -0.57 -2.38
C LEU A 349 -10.21 -1.67 -1.66
N HIS A 350 -10.58 -1.99 -0.43
CA HIS A 350 -9.98 -3.11 0.30
C HIS A 350 -10.33 -4.48 -0.31
N VAL A 351 -11.57 -4.67 -0.78
CA VAL A 351 -11.95 -5.89 -1.53
C VAL A 351 -11.11 -6.03 -2.80
N PHE A 352 -10.94 -4.95 -3.56
CA PHE A 352 -10.11 -4.94 -4.77
C PHE A 352 -8.65 -5.28 -4.47
N ARG A 353 -8.07 -4.74 -3.38
CA ARG A 353 -6.72 -5.09 -2.92
C ARG A 353 -6.61 -6.56 -2.52
N ALA A 354 -7.56 -7.05 -1.71
CA ALA A 354 -7.60 -8.44 -1.29
C ALA A 354 -7.67 -9.42 -2.47
N SER A 355 -8.40 -9.08 -3.53
CA SER A 355 -8.53 -9.90 -4.73
C SER A 355 -7.21 -10.07 -5.52
N ASN A 356 -6.22 -9.20 -5.32
CA ASN A 356 -4.89 -9.39 -5.91
C ASN A 356 -4.12 -10.57 -5.29
N LEU A 357 -4.56 -11.09 -4.14
CA LEU A 357 -3.94 -12.21 -3.44
C LEU A 357 -4.66 -13.54 -3.72
N MET A 358 -5.27 -13.67 -4.87
CA MET A 358 -6.01 -14.84 -5.30
C MET A 358 -5.12 -16.03 -5.61
N PHE A 359 -5.52 -17.23 -5.14
CA PHE A 359 -4.93 -18.51 -5.48
C PHE A 359 -5.74 -19.23 -6.56
N SER A 360 -5.18 -20.31 -7.08
CA SER A 360 -5.89 -21.15 -8.06
C SER A 360 -7.17 -21.74 -7.45
N GLY A 361 -8.30 -21.62 -8.17
CA GLY A 361 -9.60 -22.17 -7.74
C GLY A 361 -10.43 -21.25 -6.84
N GLU A 362 -9.97 -20.05 -6.49
CA GLU A 362 -10.73 -19.08 -5.70
C GLU A 362 -11.54 -18.15 -6.62
N TYR A 363 -12.58 -18.69 -7.25
CA TYR A 363 -13.41 -17.97 -8.22
C TYR A 363 -14.19 -16.80 -7.61
N GLU A 364 -14.49 -16.86 -6.31
CA GLU A 364 -15.17 -15.81 -5.57
C GLU A 364 -14.34 -14.51 -5.56
N LEU A 365 -13.02 -14.63 -5.60
CA LEU A 365 -12.14 -13.45 -5.69
C LEU A 365 -12.10 -12.83 -7.09
N ASP A 366 -12.30 -13.62 -8.16
CA ASP A 366 -12.46 -13.07 -9.50
C ASP A 366 -13.75 -12.24 -9.60
N GLU A 367 -14.86 -12.77 -9.07
CA GLU A 367 -16.14 -12.06 -9.01
C GLU A 367 -16.05 -10.80 -8.12
N ALA A 368 -15.44 -10.91 -6.93
CA ALA A 368 -15.24 -9.80 -6.04
C ALA A 368 -14.39 -8.70 -6.68
N ARG A 369 -13.38 -9.07 -7.47
CA ARG A 369 -12.51 -8.15 -8.22
C ARG A 369 -13.30 -7.40 -9.28
N ALA A 370 -14.10 -8.11 -10.07
CA ALA A 370 -14.93 -7.50 -11.11
C ALA A 370 -15.96 -6.53 -10.51
N PHE A 371 -16.67 -6.97 -9.46
CA PHE A 371 -17.67 -6.16 -8.78
C PHE A 371 -17.06 -4.90 -8.13
N SER A 372 -16.00 -5.07 -7.34
CA SER A 372 -15.34 -3.93 -6.68
C SER A 372 -14.76 -2.95 -7.68
N ARG A 373 -14.15 -3.42 -8.78
CA ARG A 373 -13.67 -2.56 -9.89
C ARG A 373 -14.79 -1.70 -10.44
N LYS A 374 -15.97 -2.27 -10.75
CA LYS A 374 -17.14 -1.56 -11.26
C LYS A 374 -17.57 -0.42 -10.34
N VAL A 375 -17.62 -0.68 -9.02
CA VAL A 375 -17.99 0.33 -8.02
C VAL A 375 -16.94 1.43 -7.94
N LEU A 376 -15.65 1.08 -7.97
CA LEU A 376 -14.53 2.03 -7.92
C LEU A 376 -14.45 2.90 -9.18
N GLU A 377 -14.65 2.34 -10.37
CA GLU A 377 -14.69 3.09 -11.63
C GLU A 377 -15.86 4.09 -11.66
N LYS A 378 -17.02 3.72 -11.07
CA LYS A 378 -18.13 4.63 -10.88
C LYS A 378 -17.74 5.79 -9.95
N MET A 379 -17.00 5.53 -8.85
CA MET A 379 -16.49 6.59 -7.96
C MET A 379 -15.52 7.53 -8.69
N VAL A 380 -14.60 7.00 -9.50
CA VAL A 380 -13.67 7.79 -10.32
C VAL A 380 -14.41 8.70 -11.29
N SER A 381 -15.50 8.21 -11.92
CA SER A 381 -16.29 8.98 -12.89
C SER A 381 -16.94 10.22 -12.27
N THR A 382 -17.22 10.22 -10.99
CA THR A 382 -17.82 11.37 -10.27
C THR A 382 -16.82 12.47 -9.91
N ARG A 383 -15.53 12.17 -9.95
CA ARG A 383 -14.42 13.07 -9.55
C ARG A 383 -14.55 13.65 -8.14
N LYS A 384 -15.28 12.99 -7.26
CA LYS A 384 -15.46 13.34 -5.85
C LYS A 384 -14.61 12.44 -4.96
N GLY A 385 -14.16 12.93 -3.82
CA GLY A 385 -13.54 12.07 -2.79
C GLY A 385 -12.09 12.35 -2.42
N GLY A 386 -11.46 13.40 -2.90
CA GLY A 386 -10.17 13.88 -2.41
C GLY A 386 -9.07 12.82 -2.38
N LEU A 387 -8.56 12.50 -1.19
CA LEU A 387 -7.48 11.50 -1.00
C LEU A 387 -7.90 10.09 -1.39
N LEU A 388 -9.13 9.68 -1.04
CA LEU A 388 -9.64 8.34 -1.38
C LEU A 388 -9.70 8.14 -2.90
N LEU A 389 -10.11 9.16 -3.65
CA LEU A 389 -10.13 9.12 -5.11
C LEU A 389 -8.74 8.86 -5.68
N ARG A 390 -7.72 9.59 -5.22
CA ARG A 390 -6.32 9.38 -5.65
C ARG A 390 -5.84 7.94 -5.35
N GLN A 391 -6.20 7.39 -4.19
CA GLN A 391 -5.87 6.01 -3.85
C GLN A 391 -6.58 5.01 -4.77
N ILE A 392 -7.85 5.24 -5.10
CA ILE A 392 -8.60 4.40 -6.04
C ILE A 392 -7.98 4.47 -7.44
N GLU A 393 -7.67 5.66 -7.95
CA GLU A 393 -7.02 5.84 -9.26
C GLU A 393 -5.67 5.13 -9.31
N HIS A 394 -4.86 5.23 -8.25
CA HIS A 394 -3.59 4.51 -8.14
C HIS A 394 -3.79 2.98 -8.17
N GLU A 395 -4.75 2.46 -7.39
CA GLU A 395 -5.03 1.02 -7.34
C GLU A 395 -5.55 0.46 -8.67
N LEU A 396 -6.38 1.21 -9.38
CA LEU A 396 -6.92 0.80 -10.68
C LEU A 396 -5.89 0.89 -11.80
N SER A 397 -4.95 1.84 -11.71
CA SER A 397 -3.95 2.09 -12.76
C SER A 397 -2.75 1.16 -12.68
N PHE A 398 -2.36 0.73 -11.47
CA PHE A 398 -1.16 -0.08 -11.27
C PHE A 398 -1.48 -1.39 -10.57
N PRO A 399 -1.36 -2.55 -11.25
CA PRO A 399 -1.51 -3.86 -10.64
C PRO A 399 -0.56 -4.04 -9.46
N TRP A 400 -1.01 -4.74 -8.41
CA TRP A 400 -0.20 -4.99 -7.20
C TRP A 400 1.17 -5.61 -7.51
N PHE A 401 1.24 -6.53 -8.46
CA PHE A 401 2.50 -7.15 -8.89
C PHE A 401 3.46 -6.16 -9.58
N ALA A 402 2.98 -5.03 -10.11
CA ALA A 402 3.83 -4.04 -10.76
C ALA A 402 4.31 -2.92 -9.81
N ARG A 403 3.89 -2.93 -8.54
CA ARG A 403 4.24 -1.89 -7.56
C ARG A 403 5.55 -2.22 -6.86
N LEU A 404 6.42 -1.22 -6.79
CA LEU A 404 7.70 -1.33 -6.12
C LEU A 404 7.60 -0.82 -4.69
N ASP A 405 7.94 -1.65 -3.71
CA ASP A 405 7.69 -1.40 -2.30
C ASP A 405 8.29 -0.08 -1.79
N HIS A 406 9.49 0.31 -2.25
CA HIS A 406 10.12 1.55 -1.81
C HIS A 406 9.37 2.81 -2.27
N LEU A 407 8.79 2.80 -3.47
CA LEU A 407 7.94 3.88 -3.98
C LEU A 407 6.60 3.95 -3.25
N GLU A 408 6.00 2.79 -2.95
CA GLU A 408 4.80 2.71 -2.11
C GLU A 408 5.05 3.28 -0.71
N HIS A 409 6.19 2.93 -0.07
CA HIS A 409 6.57 3.50 1.23
C HIS A 409 6.69 5.03 1.16
N ARG A 410 7.31 5.56 0.10
CA ARG A 410 7.39 7.01 -0.13
C ARG A 410 6.01 7.65 -0.19
N MET A 411 5.12 7.09 -0.99
CA MET A 411 3.76 7.60 -1.16
C MET A 411 3.06 7.69 0.20
N TRP A 412 3.09 6.62 1.01
CA TRP A 412 2.43 6.60 2.31
C TRP A 412 3.07 7.54 3.34
N ILE A 413 4.39 7.77 3.28
CA ILE A 413 5.08 8.74 4.15
C ILE A 413 4.71 10.18 3.77
N GLU A 414 4.60 10.49 2.49
CA GLU A 414 4.24 11.82 1.98
C GLU A 414 2.75 12.13 2.15
N GLU A 415 1.87 11.13 2.02
CA GLU A 415 0.42 11.24 2.23
C GLU A 415 0.07 11.15 3.72
N ARG A 416 0.47 12.16 4.50
CA ARG A 416 0.24 12.22 5.96
C ARG A 416 -1.22 12.06 6.38
N GLU A 417 -2.16 12.45 5.53
CA GLU A 417 -3.60 12.33 5.76
C GLU A 417 -4.09 10.87 5.70
N ALA A 418 -3.28 9.96 5.15
CA ALA A 418 -3.56 8.52 5.14
C ALA A 418 -3.50 7.85 6.52
N ASN A 419 -3.17 8.58 7.58
CA ASN A 419 -3.05 8.07 8.95
C ASN A 419 -4.39 7.94 9.70
N ALA A 420 -5.52 8.33 9.09
CA ALA A 420 -6.83 7.97 9.61
C ALA A 420 -7.02 6.46 9.41
N LEU A 421 -7.05 5.70 10.51
CA LEU A 421 -7.11 4.24 10.46
C LEU A 421 -8.50 3.77 10.03
N TRP A 422 -9.53 4.41 10.55
CA TRP A 422 -10.92 4.20 10.13
C TRP A 422 -11.78 5.43 10.42
N LYS A 423 -12.88 5.56 9.70
CA LYS A 423 -13.85 6.64 9.88
C LYS A 423 -14.96 6.17 10.81
N GLY A 424 -15.16 6.89 11.86
CA GLY A 424 -16.28 6.67 12.75
C GLY A 424 -17.46 7.62 12.47
N LYS A 425 -18.31 7.81 13.48
CA LYS A 425 -19.54 8.59 13.39
C LYS A 425 -19.30 10.10 13.19
N ALA A 426 -18.40 10.66 13.98
CA ALA A 426 -18.16 12.11 14.01
C ALA A 426 -16.68 12.49 13.82
N SER A 427 -15.81 11.51 13.71
CA SER A 427 -14.37 11.76 13.52
C SER A 427 -13.64 10.54 12.98
N TYR A 428 -12.38 10.71 12.62
CA TYR A 428 -11.49 9.61 12.30
C TYR A 428 -10.85 9.05 13.56
N ASN A 429 -10.93 7.74 13.75
CA ASN A 429 -10.15 7.07 14.76
C ASN A 429 -8.69 6.95 14.31
N ARG A 430 -7.78 7.29 15.20
CA ARG A 430 -6.35 7.25 14.97
C ARG A 430 -5.67 6.58 16.15
N ILE A 431 -4.63 5.83 15.86
CA ILE A 431 -3.74 5.40 16.93
C ILE A 431 -2.87 6.60 17.25
N SER A 432 -3.18 7.31 18.34
CA SER A 432 -2.57 8.59 18.70
C SER A 432 -1.04 8.54 18.77
N TYR A 433 -0.50 7.38 19.16
CA TYR A 433 0.94 7.17 19.20
C TYR A 433 1.58 7.12 17.81
N LEU A 434 0.91 6.49 16.83
CA LEU A 434 1.37 6.46 15.44
C LEU A 434 1.18 7.82 14.76
N TYR A 435 0.22 8.59 15.25
CA TYR A 435 -0.08 9.94 14.78
C TYR A 435 0.84 11.00 15.40
N ASN A 436 1.33 10.78 16.64
CA ASN A 436 2.24 11.69 17.35
C ASN A 436 3.68 11.66 16.81
N ASP A 437 3.85 11.70 15.49
CA ASP A 437 5.11 11.89 14.78
C ASP A 437 6.25 10.87 15.01
N GLU A 438 6.28 10.09 16.09
CA GLU A 438 7.42 9.20 16.36
C GLU A 438 7.57 8.10 15.30
N LEU A 439 6.46 7.50 14.87
CA LEU A 439 6.51 6.45 13.83
C LEU A 439 6.75 7.05 12.44
N LEU A 440 6.11 8.17 12.13
CA LEU A 440 6.35 8.88 10.87
C LEU A 440 7.78 9.43 10.81
N GLN A 441 8.31 9.96 11.91
CA GLN A 441 9.72 10.37 12.00
C GLN A 441 10.67 9.18 11.80
N LEU A 442 10.36 8.02 12.40
CA LEU A 442 11.15 6.80 12.18
C LEU A 442 11.10 6.38 10.71
N ALA A 443 9.92 6.40 10.08
CA ALA A 443 9.75 6.06 8.68
C ALA A 443 10.52 7.01 7.76
N THR A 444 10.44 8.32 8.04
CA THR A 444 11.19 9.35 7.30
C THR A 444 12.71 9.11 7.39
N LEU A 445 13.22 8.90 8.61
CA LEU A 445 14.65 8.64 8.82
C LEU A 445 15.10 7.33 8.14
N ASN A 446 14.28 6.28 8.18
CA ASN A 446 14.56 5.01 7.54
C ASN A 446 14.58 5.16 6.01
N PHE A 447 13.63 5.90 5.47
CA PHE A 447 13.57 6.16 4.02
C PHE A 447 14.78 6.96 3.54
N GLU A 448 15.13 8.06 4.22
CA GLU A 448 16.30 8.89 3.91
C GLU A 448 17.62 8.09 4.04
N PHE A 449 17.73 7.22 5.06
CA PHE A 449 18.86 6.31 5.23
C PHE A 449 18.97 5.34 4.03
N LYS A 450 17.86 4.71 3.63
CA LYS A 450 17.82 3.81 2.46
C LYS A 450 18.19 4.56 1.17
N GLN A 451 17.71 5.78 0.96
CA GLN A 451 18.10 6.59 -0.20
C GLN A 451 19.62 6.86 -0.25
N LEU A 452 20.23 7.20 0.89
CA LEU A 452 21.67 7.42 0.98
C LEU A 452 22.45 6.13 0.66
N LEU A 453 22.00 5.01 1.22
CA LEU A 453 22.56 3.69 0.96
C LEU A 453 22.50 3.33 -0.52
N TYR A 454 21.32 3.44 -1.13
CA TYR A 454 21.07 3.11 -2.54
C TYR A 454 21.89 4.01 -3.49
N LYS A 455 22.04 5.28 -3.15
CA LYS A 455 22.88 6.20 -3.92
C LYS A 455 24.37 5.80 -3.91
N ASN A 456 24.85 5.29 -2.78
CA ASN A 456 26.24 4.83 -2.65
C ASN A 456 26.47 3.49 -3.37
N GLU A 457 25.54 2.54 -3.22
CA GLU A 457 25.57 1.25 -3.93
C GLU A 457 25.53 1.43 -5.46
N LEU A 458 24.67 2.32 -5.97
CA LEU A 458 24.62 2.63 -7.40
C LEU A 458 25.95 3.20 -7.92
N LYS A 459 26.63 4.04 -7.13
CA LYS A 459 27.97 4.53 -7.49
C LYS A 459 29.01 3.42 -7.53
N GLU A 460 28.94 2.48 -6.60
CA GLU A 460 29.79 1.30 -6.55
C GLU A 460 29.56 0.40 -7.78
N LEU A 461 28.29 0.13 -8.08
CA LEU A 461 27.90 -0.67 -9.24
C LEU A 461 28.39 -0.05 -10.57
N LYS A 462 28.26 1.27 -10.74
CA LYS A 462 28.76 1.96 -11.94
C LYS A 462 30.29 1.86 -12.07
N ARG A 463 31.05 2.05 -10.98
CA ARG A 463 32.50 1.85 -10.99
C ARG A 463 32.89 0.41 -11.33
N TRP A 464 32.10 -0.57 -10.84
CA TRP A 464 32.31 -1.96 -11.21
C TRP A 464 32.10 -2.20 -12.71
N ALA A 465 30.99 -1.71 -13.28
CA ALA A 465 30.71 -1.84 -14.72
C ALA A 465 31.75 -1.15 -15.61
N GLU A 466 32.25 0.03 -15.20
CA GLU A 466 33.34 0.72 -15.86
C GLU A 466 34.66 -0.09 -15.80
N LYS A 467 35.02 -0.61 -14.60
CA LYS A 467 36.23 -1.42 -14.37
C LYS A 467 36.23 -2.71 -15.20
N CYS A 468 35.09 -3.39 -15.28
CA CYS A 468 34.94 -4.61 -16.07
C CYS A 468 34.90 -4.33 -17.58
N GLY A 469 34.78 -3.08 -18.02
CA GLY A 469 34.72 -2.71 -19.44
C GLY A 469 33.33 -2.85 -20.07
N ILE A 470 32.31 -3.27 -19.31
CA ILE A 470 30.93 -3.45 -19.78
C ILE A 470 30.38 -2.13 -20.34
N SER A 471 30.61 -1.02 -19.65
CA SER A 471 30.14 0.32 -20.06
C SER A 471 30.79 0.83 -21.38
N ASN A 472 31.86 0.19 -21.86
CA ASN A 472 32.63 0.64 -23.02
C ASN A 472 32.45 -0.27 -24.26
N MET A 473 31.51 -1.23 -24.22
CA MET A 473 31.35 -2.21 -25.30
C MET A 473 30.78 -1.62 -26.59
N GLY A 474 30.17 -0.45 -26.56
CA GLY A 474 29.67 0.28 -27.70
C GLY A 474 28.42 -0.28 -28.37
N PHE A 475 27.97 -1.43 -27.97
CA PHE A 475 26.68 -2.04 -28.28
C PHE A 475 25.98 -2.41 -26.96
N GLY A 476 24.77 -2.82 -27.05
CA GLY A 476 24.04 -3.31 -25.91
C GLY A 476 23.50 -2.21 -24.99
N ARG A 477 22.57 -2.64 -24.16
CA ARG A 477 21.86 -1.77 -23.24
C ARG A 477 22.57 -1.79 -21.88
N GLU A 478 23.58 -0.97 -21.67
CA GLU A 478 24.14 -0.80 -20.32
C GLU A 478 23.09 -0.13 -19.43
N LYS A 479 22.26 -0.95 -18.77
CA LYS A 479 21.12 -0.55 -17.94
C LYS A 479 21.45 -0.52 -16.44
N SER A 480 22.69 -0.25 -16.03
CA SER A 480 23.11 -0.28 -14.61
C SER A 480 22.19 0.50 -13.68
N THR A 481 21.72 1.68 -14.11
CA THR A 481 20.82 2.49 -13.30
C THR A 481 19.43 1.86 -13.18
N TYR A 482 18.89 1.29 -14.26
CA TYR A 482 17.59 0.62 -14.31
C TYR A 482 17.60 -0.67 -13.49
N CYS A 483 18.61 -1.52 -13.70
CA CYS A 483 18.78 -2.76 -12.95
C CYS A 483 18.90 -2.48 -11.44
N TYR A 484 19.74 -1.51 -11.08
CA TYR A 484 19.92 -1.17 -9.66
C TYR A 484 18.66 -0.54 -9.03
N PHE A 485 17.98 0.36 -9.74
CA PHE A 485 16.73 0.94 -9.29
C PHE A 485 15.69 -0.15 -9.01
N ALA A 486 15.47 -1.06 -9.97
CA ALA A 486 14.51 -2.15 -9.81
C ALA A 486 14.81 -3.00 -8.57
N VAL A 487 16.09 -3.40 -8.40
CA VAL A 487 16.53 -4.20 -7.25
C VAL A 487 16.34 -3.45 -5.93
N SER A 488 16.81 -2.21 -5.84
CA SER A 488 16.72 -1.42 -4.60
C SER A 488 15.28 -1.07 -4.20
N ALA A 489 14.40 -0.92 -5.19
CA ALA A 489 13.02 -0.55 -4.95
C ALA A 489 12.12 -1.71 -4.45
N VAL A 490 12.52 -2.98 -4.69
CA VAL A 490 11.77 -4.17 -4.23
C VAL A 490 12.43 -4.90 -3.06
N LEU A 491 13.76 -4.89 -2.93
CA LEU A 491 14.47 -5.59 -1.85
C LEU A 491 14.56 -4.74 -0.57
N THR A 492 13.44 -4.21 -0.15
CA THR A 492 13.34 -3.37 1.05
C THR A 492 13.40 -4.16 2.35
N PHE A 493 13.12 -5.47 2.31
CA PHE A 493 13.11 -6.37 3.46
C PHE A 493 14.51 -6.84 3.92
N ILE A 494 15.56 -6.51 3.17
CA ILE A 494 16.98 -6.77 3.49
C ILE A 494 17.77 -5.45 3.56
N PRO A 495 17.45 -4.54 4.49
CA PRO A 495 17.98 -3.18 4.46
C PRO A 495 19.49 -3.12 4.66
N HIS A 496 20.08 -4.08 5.39
CA HIS A 496 21.48 -4.08 5.78
C HIS A 496 22.38 -4.93 4.86
N ASP A 497 21.80 -5.61 3.87
CA ASP A 497 22.58 -6.51 3.00
C ASP A 497 22.80 -5.90 1.61
N SER A 498 23.74 -4.97 1.54
CA SER A 498 24.19 -4.35 0.28
C SER A 498 24.72 -5.38 -0.71
N TYR A 499 25.33 -6.46 -0.19
CA TYR A 499 25.91 -7.48 -1.05
C TYR A 499 24.85 -8.21 -1.89
N VAL A 500 23.73 -8.59 -1.30
CA VAL A 500 22.63 -9.26 -2.02
C VAL A 500 22.07 -8.35 -3.13
N ARG A 501 21.84 -7.07 -2.84
CA ARG A 501 21.37 -6.13 -3.86
C ARG A 501 22.36 -5.95 -5.00
N LEU A 502 23.66 -5.81 -4.68
CA LEU A 502 24.70 -5.66 -5.69
C LEU A 502 24.88 -6.92 -6.51
N LEU A 503 24.80 -8.11 -5.90
CA LEU A 503 24.89 -9.40 -6.61
C LEU A 503 23.76 -9.56 -7.63
N VAL A 504 22.50 -9.30 -7.22
CA VAL A 504 21.35 -9.33 -8.14
C VAL A 504 21.54 -8.31 -9.28
N ALA A 505 21.96 -7.08 -8.96
CA ALA A 505 22.12 -6.03 -9.97
C ALA A 505 23.27 -6.33 -10.94
N LYS A 506 24.42 -6.83 -10.45
CA LYS A 506 25.55 -7.27 -11.31
C LYS A 506 25.12 -8.41 -12.24
N SER A 507 24.42 -9.40 -11.69
CA SER A 507 23.86 -10.52 -12.49
C SER A 507 22.92 -10.01 -13.58
N ALA A 508 21.99 -9.11 -13.26
CA ALA A 508 21.06 -8.54 -14.22
C ALA A 508 21.77 -7.76 -15.34
N ILE A 509 22.83 -7.02 -15.02
CA ILE A 509 23.65 -6.30 -16.02
C ILE A 509 24.37 -7.29 -16.96
N ILE A 510 25.02 -8.32 -16.40
CA ILE A 510 25.70 -9.34 -17.23
C ILE A 510 24.69 -10.06 -18.13
N ILE A 511 23.53 -10.45 -17.60
CA ILE A 511 22.45 -11.07 -18.39
C ILE A 511 22.06 -10.14 -19.55
N THR A 512 21.76 -8.88 -19.28
CA THR A 512 21.33 -7.93 -20.32
C THR A 512 22.38 -7.74 -21.42
N VAL A 513 23.64 -7.56 -21.05
CA VAL A 513 24.71 -7.32 -22.02
C VAL A 513 25.08 -8.57 -22.81
N ALA A 514 25.08 -9.74 -22.16
CA ALA A 514 25.34 -11.01 -22.84
C ALA A 514 24.20 -11.37 -23.80
N ASP A 515 22.95 -11.19 -23.37
CA ASP A 515 21.76 -11.38 -24.20
C ASP A 515 21.82 -10.51 -25.48
N ASP A 516 22.13 -9.21 -25.33
CA ASP A 516 22.32 -8.29 -26.49
C ASP A 516 23.47 -8.75 -27.40
N PHE A 517 24.53 -9.33 -26.84
CA PHE A 517 25.62 -9.88 -27.64
C PHE A 517 25.19 -11.10 -28.46
N PHE A 518 24.44 -12.02 -27.87
CA PHE A 518 23.86 -13.20 -28.54
C PHE A 518 22.85 -12.82 -29.63
N ASP A 519 22.07 -11.81 -29.37
CA ASP A 519 20.96 -11.38 -30.21
C ASP A 519 21.40 -10.59 -31.46
N THR A 520 22.37 -9.68 -31.30
CA THR A 520 22.59 -8.65 -32.31
C THR A 520 24.03 -8.60 -32.85
N THR A 521 25.05 -8.82 -32.00
CA THR A 521 26.43 -8.45 -32.34
C THR A 521 27.31 -9.64 -32.63
N GLY A 522 27.23 -10.72 -31.83
CA GLY A 522 28.13 -11.84 -31.96
C GLY A 522 27.85 -12.68 -33.20
N SER A 523 28.87 -13.07 -33.95
CA SER A 523 28.73 -14.12 -34.98
C SER A 523 28.45 -15.48 -34.35
N LEU A 524 27.83 -16.41 -35.08
CA LEU A 524 27.51 -17.73 -34.54
C LEU A 524 28.75 -18.44 -33.98
N ASN A 525 29.89 -18.32 -34.67
CA ASN A 525 31.16 -18.88 -34.22
C ASN A 525 31.67 -18.24 -32.90
N GLU A 526 31.52 -16.95 -32.73
CA GLU A 526 31.88 -16.27 -31.47
C GLU A 526 30.97 -16.70 -30.31
N LEU A 527 29.66 -16.89 -30.59
CA LEU A 527 28.69 -17.35 -29.59
C LEU A 527 29.01 -18.79 -29.17
N GLU A 528 29.37 -19.69 -30.10
CA GLU A 528 29.80 -21.05 -29.82
C GLU A 528 31.08 -21.07 -28.98
N ILE A 529 32.06 -20.27 -29.35
CA ILE A 529 33.34 -20.18 -28.61
C ILE A 529 33.12 -19.66 -27.20
N LEU A 530 32.26 -18.63 -27.03
CA LEU A 530 31.93 -18.06 -25.72
C LEU A 530 31.18 -19.07 -24.84
N THR A 531 30.17 -19.75 -25.37
CA THR A 531 29.39 -20.78 -24.64
C THR A 531 30.31 -21.94 -24.21
N ASP A 532 31.22 -22.37 -25.07
CA ASP A 532 32.20 -23.41 -24.82
C ASP A 532 33.24 -22.96 -23.76
N ALA A 533 33.66 -21.69 -23.78
CA ALA A 533 34.51 -21.11 -22.75
C ALA A 533 33.84 -21.06 -21.37
N VAL A 534 32.53 -20.71 -21.32
CA VAL A 534 31.73 -20.74 -20.07
C VAL A 534 31.57 -22.19 -19.58
N GLN A 535 31.39 -23.17 -20.46
CA GLN A 535 31.31 -24.58 -20.09
C GLN A 535 32.62 -25.08 -19.45
N ARG A 536 33.76 -24.80 -20.06
CA ARG A 536 35.08 -25.17 -19.54
C ARG A 536 35.56 -24.30 -18.39
N TRP A 537 34.95 -23.14 -18.23
CA TRP A 537 35.38 -22.05 -17.37
C TRP A 537 36.83 -21.61 -17.63
N ASP A 538 37.11 -21.40 -18.92
CA ASP A 538 38.46 -21.01 -19.41
C ASP A 538 38.35 -19.98 -20.56
N ALA A 539 38.94 -18.81 -20.36
CA ALA A 539 38.93 -17.69 -21.30
C ALA A 539 39.75 -17.92 -22.58
N LYS A 540 40.40 -19.08 -22.74
CA LYS A 540 41.23 -19.37 -23.90
C LYS A 540 40.38 -19.33 -25.18
N GLY A 541 40.83 -18.55 -26.14
CA GLY A 541 40.16 -18.40 -27.44
C GLY A 541 39.18 -17.22 -27.50
N LEU A 542 38.88 -16.58 -26.39
CA LEU A 542 38.04 -15.39 -26.34
C LEU A 542 38.79 -14.13 -26.73
N SER A 543 38.10 -13.26 -27.41
CA SER A 543 38.60 -11.93 -27.79
C SER A 543 37.54 -10.86 -27.73
N SER A 544 37.94 -9.59 -27.70
CA SER A 544 37.01 -8.45 -27.73
C SER A 544 35.89 -8.55 -26.73
N HIS A 545 34.61 -8.42 -27.15
CA HIS A 545 33.43 -8.37 -26.32
C HIS A 545 33.19 -9.67 -25.59
N SER A 546 33.37 -10.83 -26.23
CA SER A 546 33.19 -12.15 -25.58
C SER A 546 34.12 -12.32 -24.38
N LYS A 547 35.37 -11.78 -24.46
CA LYS A 547 36.30 -11.81 -23.34
C LYS A 547 35.84 -10.91 -22.19
N VAL A 548 35.32 -9.69 -22.44
CA VAL A 548 34.79 -8.79 -21.41
C VAL A 548 33.62 -9.41 -20.69
N ILE A 549 32.70 -10.07 -21.41
CA ILE A 549 31.54 -10.76 -20.82
C ILE A 549 32.02 -11.88 -19.90
N PHE A 550 32.93 -12.73 -20.37
CA PHE A 550 33.45 -13.85 -19.59
C PHE A 550 34.22 -13.37 -18.36
N ASP A 551 35.14 -12.41 -18.50
CA ASP A 551 35.94 -11.88 -17.40
C ASP A 551 35.06 -11.25 -16.32
N SER A 552 33.98 -10.52 -16.70
CA SER A 552 33.01 -9.95 -15.77
C SER A 552 32.21 -11.02 -15.01
N LEU A 553 31.87 -12.11 -15.69
CA LEU A 553 31.20 -13.26 -15.14
C LEU A 553 32.10 -14.03 -14.16
N ASP A 554 33.36 -14.27 -14.53
CA ASP A 554 34.34 -14.95 -13.69
C ASP A 554 34.63 -14.16 -12.41
N ASP A 555 34.84 -12.85 -12.52
CA ASP A 555 34.99 -11.95 -11.37
C ASP A 555 33.78 -12.03 -10.42
N LEU A 556 32.57 -12.07 -10.96
CA LEU A 556 31.33 -12.18 -10.15
C LEU A 556 31.27 -13.51 -9.40
N VAL A 557 31.57 -14.63 -10.06
CA VAL A 557 31.55 -15.97 -9.46
C VAL A 557 32.65 -16.11 -8.40
N ILE A 558 33.84 -15.59 -8.65
CA ILE A 558 34.96 -15.58 -7.69
C ILE A 558 34.58 -14.73 -6.46
N GLU A 559 34.01 -13.53 -6.67
CA GLU A 559 33.54 -12.66 -5.58
C GLU A 559 32.48 -13.37 -4.72
N ALA A 560 31.48 -13.99 -5.36
CA ALA A 560 30.41 -14.71 -4.66
C ALA A 560 30.95 -15.91 -3.87
N SER A 561 31.83 -16.72 -4.47
CA SER A 561 32.42 -17.89 -3.79
C SER A 561 33.24 -17.49 -2.58
N ARG A 562 34.07 -16.44 -2.72
CA ARG A 562 34.87 -15.87 -1.61
C ARG A 562 33.96 -15.35 -0.48
N LYS A 563 32.89 -14.62 -0.83
CA LYS A 563 31.95 -14.07 0.14
C LYS A 563 31.19 -15.17 0.87
N TYR A 564 30.76 -16.20 0.17
CA TYR A 564 30.08 -17.36 0.74
C TYR A 564 30.98 -18.10 1.74
N PHE A 565 32.23 -18.36 1.38
CA PHE A 565 33.23 -18.95 2.27
C PHE A 565 33.43 -18.13 3.53
N GLN A 566 33.49 -16.79 3.41
CA GLN A 566 33.64 -15.89 4.57
C GLN A 566 32.42 -15.93 5.50
N GLN A 567 31.20 -16.10 4.95
CA GLN A 567 29.96 -16.05 5.70
C GLN A 567 29.65 -17.38 6.40
N GLU A 568 29.85 -18.49 5.73
CA GLU A 568 29.44 -19.83 6.20
C GLU A 568 30.60 -20.60 6.84
N GLY A 569 31.86 -20.22 6.62
CA GLY A 569 33.03 -20.85 7.19
C GLY A 569 33.19 -22.35 6.77
N THR A 570 32.55 -22.74 5.68
CA THR A 570 32.47 -24.15 5.24
C THR A 570 33.55 -24.50 4.24
N SER A 571 33.91 -25.77 4.17
CA SER A 571 34.77 -26.33 3.13
C SER A 571 34.06 -26.49 1.77
N TYR A 572 32.76 -26.10 1.68
CA TYR A 572 31.99 -26.24 0.45
C TYR A 572 32.14 -24.99 -0.44
N ASP A 573 32.62 -25.25 -1.66
CA ASP A 573 32.75 -24.22 -2.69
C ASP A 573 31.48 -24.19 -3.56
N ILE A 574 30.77 -23.07 -3.57
CA ILE A 574 29.57 -22.87 -4.41
C ILE A 574 29.91 -22.55 -5.86
N SER A 575 31.20 -22.33 -6.21
CA SER A 575 31.60 -21.85 -7.53
C SER A 575 31.10 -22.76 -8.65
N ASN A 576 31.21 -24.09 -8.49
CA ASN A 576 30.74 -25.01 -9.52
C ASN A 576 29.21 -24.93 -9.75
N SER A 577 28.43 -24.79 -8.68
CA SER A 577 26.98 -24.63 -8.81
C SER A 577 26.59 -23.31 -9.49
N LEU A 578 27.34 -22.23 -9.22
CA LEU A 578 27.15 -20.96 -9.92
C LEU A 578 27.54 -21.05 -11.39
N LYS A 579 28.66 -21.70 -11.70
CA LYS A 579 29.13 -21.92 -13.09
C LYS A 579 28.09 -22.73 -13.88
N ASP A 580 27.54 -23.77 -13.30
CA ASP A 580 26.49 -24.58 -13.93
C ASP A 580 25.24 -23.74 -14.26
N LEU A 581 24.75 -22.90 -13.33
CA LEU A 581 23.62 -22.00 -13.58
C LEU A 581 23.88 -21.05 -14.75
N TRP A 582 25.08 -20.46 -14.81
CA TRP A 582 25.45 -19.56 -15.89
C TRP A 582 25.63 -20.28 -17.23
N TYR A 583 26.25 -21.46 -17.24
CA TYR A 583 26.38 -22.25 -18.45
C TYR A 583 25.01 -22.59 -19.07
N GLU A 584 24.04 -22.96 -18.25
CA GLU A 584 22.69 -23.24 -18.72
C GLU A 584 22.07 -22.04 -19.46
N VAL A 585 22.24 -20.83 -18.96
CA VAL A 585 21.74 -19.60 -19.62
C VAL A 585 22.46 -19.36 -20.95
N PHE A 586 23.79 -19.43 -20.96
CA PHE A 586 24.56 -19.25 -22.19
C PHE A 586 24.21 -20.29 -23.26
N LEU A 587 24.00 -21.55 -22.85
CA LEU A 587 23.55 -22.59 -23.76
C LEU A 587 22.18 -22.32 -24.33
N SER A 588 21.25 -21.80 -23.52
CA SER A 588 19.90 -21.48 -24.00
C SER A 588 19.92 -20.32 -25.00
N TRP A 589 20.71 -19.26 -24.77
CA TRP A 589 20.90 -18.17 -25.75
C TRP A 589 21.52 -18.68 -27.05
N LEU A 590 22.48 -19.60 -26.99
CA LEU A 590 23.06 -20.20 -28.20
C LEU A 590 22.02 -21.01 -28.99
N ILE A 591 21.12 -21.73 -28.32
CA ILE A 591 20.04 -22.46 -28.96
C ILE A 591 19.07 -21.49 -29.66
N GLU A 592 18.65 -20.42 -28.99
CA GLU A 592 17.76 -19.39 -29.56
C GLU A 592 18.42 -18.69 -30.74
N ALA A 593 19.71 -18.32 -30.63
CA ALA A 593 20.47 -17.74 -31.74
C ALA A 593 20.58 -18.70 -32.96
N LYS A 594 20.74 -20.02 -32.72
CA LYS A 594 20.71 -21.01 -33.79
C LYS A 594 19.34 -21.14 -34.42
N TRP A 595 18.26 -21.13 -33.65
CA TRP A 595 16.89 -21.16 -34.21
C TRP A 595 16.64 -19.95 -35.10
N SER A 596 16.92 -18.76 -34.62
CA SER A 596 16.71 -17.50 -35.38
C SER A 596 17.49 -17.50 -36.70
N ARG A 597 18.80 -17.83 -36.65
CA ARG A 597 19.67 -17.76 -37.84
C ARG A 597 19.43 -18.87 -38.87
N ASN A 598 18.99 -20.05 -38.40
CA ASN A 598 18.68 -21.18 -39.28
C ASN A 598 17.20 -21.21 -39.74
N GLY A 599 16.39 -20.26 -39.32
CA GLY A 599 14.95 -20.23 -39.61
C GLY A 599 14.18 -21.43 -39.01
N HIS A 600 14.74 -22.04 -37.97
CA HIS A 600 14.09 -23.17 -37.29
C HIS A 600 12.90 -22.69 -36.47
N LYS A 601 11.78 -23.40 -36.55
CA LYS A 601 10.55 -23.11 -35.81
C LYS A 601 10.27 -24.24 -34.81
N PRO A 602 10.69 -24.09 -33.54
CA PRO A 602 10.46 -25.11 -32.54
C PRO A 602 8.96 -25.15 -32.15
N PRO A 603 8.45 -26.31 -31.66
CA PRO A 603 7.16 -26.39 -31.00
C PRO A 603 7.15 -25.50 -29.75
N ILE A 604 5.94 -25.00 -29.35
CA ILE A 604 5.75 -24.09 -28.21
C ILE A 604 6.37 -24.65 -26.93
N ASP A 605 6.22 -25.94 -26.66
CA ASP A 605 6.81 -26.57 -25.45
C ASP A 605 8.35 -26.53 -25.46
N SER A 606 8.98 -26.69 -26.63
CA SER A 606 10.43 -26.61 -26.78
C SER A 606 10.92 -25.17 -26.65
N TYR A 607 10.17 -24.23 -27.24
CA TYR A 607 10.42 -22.81 -27.09
C TYR A 607 10.34 -22.40 -25.63
N LEU A 608 9.26 -22.73 -24.90
CA LEU A 608 9.09 -22.36 -23.50
C LEU A 608 10.17 -22.98 -22.60
N LYS A 609 10.58 -24.22 -22.83
CA LYS A 609 11.67 -24.86 -22.09
C LYS A 609 13.00 -24.12 -22.22
N THR A 610 13.31 -23.60 -23.39
CA THR A 610 14.53 -22.82 -23.65
C THR A 610 14.36 -21.39 -23.14
N GLY A 611 13.27 -20.73 -23.50
CA GLY A 611 12.98 -19.33 -23.18
C GLY A 611 12.85 -19.03 -21.69
N MET A 612 12.33 -19.98 -20.88
CA MET A 612 12.28 -19.84 -19.42
C MET A 612 13.68 -19.82 -18.80
N ILE A 613 14.70 -20.47 -19.44
CA ILE A 613 16.07 -20.45 -18.97
C ILE A 613 16.77 -19.18 -19.46
N SER A 614 16.61 -18.84 -20.74
CA SER A 614 17.28 -17.70 -21.36
C SER A 614 16.94 -16.35 -20.72
N ILE A 615 15.74 -16.21 -20.07
CA ILE A 615 15.38 -14.99 -19.31
C ILE A 615 16.27 -14.76 -18.08
N GLY A 616 17.04 -15.75 -17.61
CA GLY A 616 18.05 -15.64 -16.57
C GLY A 616 17.54 -15.32 -15.14
N SER A 617 16.23 -15.27 -14.90
CA SER A 617 15.66 -14.91 -13.59
C SER A 617 16.10 -15.85 -12.47
N HIS A 618 16.25 -17.16 -12.73
CA HIS A 618 16.72 -18.16 -11.77
C HIS A 618 18.14 -17.91 -11.29
N VAL A 619 19.04 -17.44 -12.15
CA VAL A 619 20.41 -17.10 -11.75
C VAL A 619 20.41 -16.00 -10.70
N MET A 620 19.60 -14.95 -10.90
CA MET A 620 19.50 -13.83 -9.95
C MET A 620 18.98 -14.28 -8.58
N VAL A 621 17.90 -15.06 -8.55
CA VAL A 621 17.26 -15.44 -7.27
C VAL A 621 17.99 -16.56 -6.54
N LEU A 622 18.49 -17.59 -7.23
CA LEU A 622 19.16 -18.73 -6.61
C LEU A 622 20.53 -18.34 -6.07
N SER A 623 21.36 -17.63 -6.87
CA SER A 623 22.69 -17.17 -6.44
C SER A 623 22.58 -16.29 -5.20
N SER A 624 21.62 -15.36 -5.18
CA SER A 624 21.45 -14.40 -4.10
C SER A 624 20.82 -15.00 -2.84
N SER A 625 19.99 -16.05 -3.01
CA SER A 625 19.40 -16.78 -1.87
C SER A 625 20.42 -17.48 -0.97
N CYS A 626 21.62 -17.75 -1.48
CA CYS A 626 22.73 -18.31 -0.68
C CYS A 626 23.21 -17.34 0.43
N PHE A 627 22.94 -16.05 0.27
CA PHE A 627 23.39 -14.99 1.19
C PHE A 627 22.30 -14.48 2.13
N LEU A 628 21.07 -14.94 1.95
CA LEU A 628 19.96 -14.62 2.86
C LEU A 628 20.02 -15.47 4.14
N LYS A 629 19.32 -15.08 5.17
CA LYS A 629 19.24 -15.83 6.44
C LYS A 629 17.78 -16.25 6.73
N PRO A 630 17.50 -17.55 6.84
CA PRO A 630 18.41 -18.69 6.59
C PRO A 630 18.81 -18.81 5.11
N SER A 631 20.06 -19.29 4.87
CA SER A 631 20.59 -19.45 3.52
C SER A 631 19.96 -20.61 2.77
N LEU A 632 19.94 -20.52 1.45
CA LEU A 632 19.50 -21.62 0.60
C LEU A 632 20.55 -22.75 0.65
N PRO A 633 20.12 -24.01 0.90
CA PRO A 633 21.03 -25.15 0.83
C PRO A 633 21.66 -25.29 -0.56
N THR A 634 22.97 -25.52 -0.61
CA THR A 634 23.72 -25.56 -1.89
C THR A 634 23.20 -26.63 -2.87
N LYS A 635 22.66 -27.73 -2.36
CA LYS A 635 21.99 -28.76 -3.20
C LYS A 635 20.82 -28.22 -4.03
N LYS A 636 20.21 -27.11 -3.60
CA LYS A 636 19.08 -26.45 -4.28
C LYS A 636 19.53 -25.57 -5.46
N LEU A 637 20.83 -25.36 -5.63
CA LEU A 637 21.40 -24.65 -6.79
C LEU A 637 21.63 -25.59 -7.99
N ARG A 638 21.47 -26.89 -7.82
CA ARG A 638 21.68 -27.83 -8.89
C ARG A 638 20.55 -27.77 -9.92
N LEU A 639 20.95 -27.93 -11.17
CA LEU A 639 20.18 -27.64 -12.37
C LEU A 639 18.81 -28.31 -12.50
N THR A 640 18.53 -29.43 -11.88
CA THR A 640 17.23 -30.08 -12.06
C THR A 640 16.90 -31.07 -10.94
N PRO A 641 15.64 -31.13 -10.50
CA PRO A 641 14.54 -30.20 -10.84
C PRO A 641 14.60 -28.93 -10.04
N TYR A 642 14.33 -27.77 -10.69
CA TYR A 642 14.09 -26.54 -9.95
C TYR A 642 12.90 -26.69 -9.00
N GLU A 643 12.94 -26.00 -7.88
CA GLU A 643 11.75 -25.88 -7.07
C GLU A 643 10.58 -25.31 -7.91
N PRO A 644 9.36 -25.79 -7.73
CA PRO A 644 8.21 -25.35 -8.53
C PRO A 644 8.07 -23.84 -8.61
N ILE A 645 8.38 -23.14 -7.52
CA ILE A 645 8.31 -21.66 -7.45
C ILE A 645 9.33 -21.00 -8.40
N THR A 646 10.54 -21.53 -8.52
CA THR A 646 11.55 -21.02 -9.45
C THR A 646 11.13 -21.26 -10.90
N ASN A 647 10.60 -22.43 -11.22
CA ASN A 647 10.05 -22.71 -12.54
C ASN A 647 8.93 -21.77 -12.93
N LEU A 648 8.00 -21.50 -11.99
CA LEU A 648 6.91 -20.54 -12.23
C LEU A 648 7.44 -19.11 -12.43
N LEU A 649 8.43 -18.68 -11.66
CA LEU A 649 9.08 -17.38 -11.87
C LEU A 649 9.67 -17.29 -13.28
N MET A 650 10.45 -18.29 -13.69
CA MET A 650 11.10 -18.33 -15.00
C MET A 650 10.09 -18.22 -16.15
N ILE A 651 9.06 -19.07 -16.13
CA ILE A 651 8.05 -19.10 -17.21
C ILE A 651 7.23 -17.82 -17.25
N ILE A 652 6.78 -17.28 -16.09
CA ILE A 652 6.00 -16.06 -16.03
C ILE A 652 6.86 -14.88 -16.53
N SER A 653 8.13 -14.79 -16.12
CA SER A 653 9.04 -13.72 -16.56
C SER A 653 9.23 -13.73 -18.07
N ARG A 654 9.40 -14.91 -18.68
CA ARG A 654 9.49 -15.06 -20.15
C ARG A 654 8.21 -14.62 -20.86
N LEU A 655 7.07 -15.13 -20.43
CA LEU A 655 5.79 -14.83 -21.06
C LEU A 655 5.43 -13.33 -20.95
N LEU A 656 5.73 -12.68 -19.82
CA LEU A 656 5.55 -11.24 -19.65
C LEU A 656 6.40 -10.42 -20.64
N ASN A 657 7.66 -10.82 -20.81
CA ASN A 657 8.55 -10.21 -21.79
C ASN A 657 8.00 -10.40 -23.21
N ASP A 658 7.63 -11.62 -23.58
CA ASP A 658 7.16 -11.97 -24.91
C ASP A 658 5.90 -11.19 -25.33
N VAL A 659 4.94 -11.02 -24.43
CA VAL A 659 3.70 -10.26 -24.70
C VAL A 659 4.00 -8.80 -25.07
N GLU A 660 4.98 -8.19 -24.45
CA GLU A 660 5.27 -6.77 -24.66
C GLU A 660 6.39 -6.52 -25.70
N SER A 661 7.09 -7.56 -26.16
CA SER A 661 8.19 -7.47 -27.15
C SER A 661 7.83 -8.06 -28.51
N TYR A 662 6.68 -8.73 -28.69
CA TYR A 662 6.36 -9.50 -29.89
C TYR A 662 6.43 -8.71 -31.21
N GLN A 663 6.04 -7.44 -31.21
CA GLN A 663 6.09 -6.61 -32.42
C GLN A 663 7.53 -6.37 -32.88
N LYS A 664 8.39 -5.94 -31.96
CA LYS A 664 9.80 -5.73 -32.20
C LYS A 664 10.50 -7.02 -32.65
N GLU A 665 10.26 -8.10 -31.93
CA GLU A 665 10.88 -9.40 -32.22
C GLU A 665 10.40 -9.99 -33.54
N LYS A 666 9.14 -9.76 -33.93
CA LYS A 666 8.63 -10.10 -35.25
C LYS A 666 9.39 -9.38 -36.38
N GLU A 667 9.62 -8.07 -36.21
CA GLU A 667 10.37 -7.27 -37.17
C GLU A 667 11.85 -7.70 -37.25
N GLU A 668 12.44 -8.13 -36.14
CA GLU A 668 13.81 -8.63 -36.04
C GLU A 668 13.93 -10.10 -36.47
N GLY A 669 12.84 -10.79 -36.78
CA GLY A 669 12.84 -12.21 -37.19
C GLY A 669 13.15 -13.17 -36.03
N LYS A 670 12.93 -12.74 -34.79
CA LYS A 670 13.12 -13.55 -33.58
C LYS A 670 11.88 -14.39 -33.25
N LEU A 671 12.12 -15.45 -32.51
CA LEU A 671 11.04 -16.27 -31.97
C LEU A 671 10.48 -15.67 -30.69
N ASN A 672 9.17 -15.84 -30.51
CA ASN A 672 8.43 -15.28 -29.36
C ASN A 672 7.21 -16.17 -29.12
N SER A 673 6.80 -16.39 -27.88
CA SER A 673 5.70 -17.29 -27.54
C SER A 673 4.37 -16.92 -28.23
N VAL A 674 4.09 -15.63 -28.41
CA VAL A 674 2.91 -15.15 -29.13
C VAL A 674 2.99 -15.56 -30.61
N LEU A 675 4.15 -15.42 -31.25
CA LEU A 675 4.36 -15.77 -32.65
C LEU A 675 4.38 -17.29 -32.85
N VAL A 676 4.99 -18.05 -31.93
CA VAL A 676 5.03 -19.52 -32.02
C VAL A 676 3.63 -20.09 -31.83
N ASN A 677 2.87 -19.57 -30.85
CA ASN A 677 1.47 -19.99 -30.63
C ASN A 677 0.58 -19.71 -31.84
N LEU A 678 0.77 -18.55 -32.49
CA LEU A 678 0.06 -18.23 -33.73
C LEU A 678 0.40 -19.18 -34.90
N MET A 679 1.64 -19.69 -34.96
CA MET A 679 2.04 -20.66 -35.98
C MET A 679 1.43 -22.06 -35.74
N GLU A 680 1.24 -22.46 -34.49
CA GLU A 680 0.63 -23.75 -34.12
C GLU A 680 -0.90 -23.74 -34.22
N ASN A 681 -1.53 -22.57 -34.10
CA ASN A 681 -2.97 -22.38 -34.15
C ASN A 681 -3.34 -21.44 -35.31
N PRO A 682 -3.40 -21.94 -36.55
CA PRO A 682 -3.65 -21.13 -37.73
C PRO A 682 -5.01 -20.41 -37.76
N GLU A 683 -5.95 -20.84 -36.92
CA GLU A 683 -7.26 -20.22 -36.71
C GLU A 683 -7.23 -18.98 -35.84
N PHE A 684 -6.15 -18.76 -35.08
CA PHE A 684 -5.99 -17.60 -34.22
C PHE A 684 -5.54 -16.39 -35.02
N ASP A 685 -6.06 -15.23 -34.68
CA ASP A 685 -5.41 -13.97 -35.02
C ASP A 685 -4.36 -13.58 -33.95
N ILE A 686 -3.72 -12.44 -34.15
CA ILE A 686 -2.66 -11.99 -33.22
C ILE A 686 -3.23 -11.63 -31.85
N GLU A 687 -4.43 -11.09 -31.78
CA GLU A 687 -5.10 -10.71 -30.54
C GLU A 687 -5.52 -11.94 -29.74
N ASP A 688 -6.00 -13.00 -30.42
CA ASP A 688 -6.30 -14.29 -29.81
C ASP A 688 -5.05 -14.92 -29.20
N SER A 689 -3.93 -14.88 -29.90
CA SER A 689 -2.67 -15.40 -29.41
C SER A 689 -2.15 -14.62 -28.19
N ILE A 690 -2.24 -13.28 -28.21
CA ILE A 690 -1.89 -12.43 -27.06
C ILE A 690 -2.79 -12.74 -25.86
N ALA A 691 -4.10 -12.87 -26.09
CA ALA A 691 -5.07 -13.18 -25.06
C ALA A 691 -4.77 -14.52 -24.39
N TYR A 692 -4.47 -15.56 -25.19
CA TYR A 692 -4.07 -16.87 -24.71
C TYR A 692 -2.81 -16.81 -23.80
N VAL A 693 -1.77 -16.11 -24.26
CA VAL A 693 -0.54 -15.98 -23.47
C VAL A 693 -0.77 -15.20 -22.18
N ARG A 694 -1.58 -14.15 -22.20
CA ARG A 694 -1.97 -13.39 -21.00
C ARG A 694 -2.77 -14.21 -20.02
N GLU A 695 -3.70 -15.04 -20.49
CA GLU A 695 -4.46 -15.98 -19.63
C GLU A 695 -3.53 -16.99 -18.96
N LEU A 696 -2.56 -17.53 -19.71
CA LEU A 696 -1.55 -18.42 -19.17
C LEU A 696 -0.70 -17.76 -18.09
N VAL A 697 -0.29 -16.50 -18.29
CA VAL A 697 0.43 -15.67 -17.29
C VAL A 697 -0.40 -15.54 -16.02
N GLU A 698 -1.68 -15.17 -16.12
CA GLU A 698 -2.55 -14.97 -14.94
C GLU A 698 -2.78 -16.30 -14.19
N LYS A 699 -2.97 -17.41 -14.89
CA LYS A 699 -3.05 -18.74 -14.29
C LYS A 699 -1.77 -19.08 -13.51
N LYS A 700 -0.61 -18.91 -14.13
CA LYS A 700 0.69 -19.20 -13.51
C LYS A 700 1.02 -18.26 -12.33
N LYS A 701 0.57 -17.03 -12.35
CA LYS A 701 0.70 -16.10 -11.22
C LYS A 701 -0.10 -16.58 -10.00
N LYS A 702 -1.32 -17.10 -10.17
CA LYS A 702 -2.12 -17.65 -9.09
C LYS A 702 -1.41 -18.84 -8.42
N GLU A 703 -0.86 -19.76 -9.24
CA GLU A 703 -0.06 -20.91 -8.77
C GLU A 703 1.20 -20.44 -8.02
N PHE A 704 1.93 -19.47 -8.58
CA PHE A 704 3.14 -18.89 -7.99
C PHE A 704 2.86 -18.23 -6.64
N LEU A 705 1.79 -17.43 -6.58
CA LEU A 705 1.43 -16.68 -5.37
C LEU A 705 1.11 -17.60 -4.19
N GLU A 706 0.43 -18.73 -4.46
CA GLU A 706 0.12 -19.74 -3.45
C GLU A 706 1.41 -20.35 -2.87
N LEU A 707 2.37 -20.73 -3.72
CA LEU A 707 3.66 -21.29 -3.27
C LEU A 707 4.52 -20.29 -2.51
N VAL A 708 4.47 -19.00 -2.92
CA VAL A 708 5.22 -17.93 -2.26
C VAL A 708 4.67 -17.63 -0.87
N LEU A 709 3.35 -17.50 -0.76
CA LEU A 709 2.72 -16.98 0.45
C LEU A 709 2.48 -18.06 1.50
N ILE A 710 2.06 -19.28 1.09
CA ILE A 710 1.70 -20.29 2.06
C ILE A 710 2.93 -21.06 2.53
N ASP A 711 3.08 -21.14 3.85
CA ASP A 711 4.15 -21.90 4.47
C ASP A 711 3.91 -23.42 4.33
N GLY A 712 4.99 -24.17 4.10
CA GLY A 712 4.94 -25.64 4.00
C GLY A 712 4.58 -26.20 2.62
N LEU A 713 4.23 -25.39 1.61
CA LEU A 713 3.98 -25.86 0.25
C LEU A 713 5.26 -26.05 -0.58
N CYS A 714 6.35 -25.41 -0.23
CA CYS A 714 7.67 -25.64 -0.81
C CYS A 714 8.77 -25.47 0.24
N ASP A 715 9.92 -26.12 0.00
CA ASP A 715 11.04 -26.17 0.96
C ASP A 715 11.93 -24.93 0.96
N LEU A 716 11.60 -23.88 0.18
CA LEU A 716 12.39 -22.66 0.17
C LEU A 716 12.19 -21.84 1.46
N PRO A 717 13.26 -21.29 2.05
CA PRO A 717 13.16 -20.36 3.16
C PRO A 717 12.33 -19.13 2.81
N LYS A 718 11.61 -18.56 3.79
CA LYS A 718 10.74 -17.39 3.58
C LYS A 718 11.46 -16.19 2.91
N PRO A 719 12.71 -15.81 3.27
CA PRO A 719 13.43 -14.76 2.56
C PRO A 719 13.70 -15.08 1.08
N SER A 720 13.97 -16.34 0.74
CA SER A 720 14.13 -16.77 -0.65
C SER A 720 12.81 -16.70 -1.42
N LYS A 721 11.68 -17.10 -0.83
CA LYS A 721 10.34 -16.91 -1.41
C LYS A 721 10.06 -15.42 -1.68
N GLN A 722 10.38 -14.54 -0.73
CA GLN A 722 10.22 -13.10 -0.89
C GLN A 722 11.11 -12.54 -2.01
N LEU A 723 12.33 -13.07 -2.17
CA LEU A 723 13.20 -12.67 -3.28
C LEU A 723 12.61 -13.08 -4.64
N HIS A 724 12.00 -14.27 -4.76
CA HIS A 724 11.27 -14.69 -5.95
C HIS A 724 10.10 -13.76 -6.26
N LEU A 725 9.29 -13.41 -5.25
CA LEU A 725 8.19 -12.46 -5.41
C LEU A 725 8.69 -11.08 -5.86
N SER A 726 9.76 -10.61 -5.26
CA SER A 726 10.38 -9.33 -5.64
C SER A 726 10.88 -9.34 -7.08
N CYS A 727 11.48 -10.44 -7.52
CA CYS A 727 11.92 -10.61 -8.91
C CYS A 727 10.72 -10.58 -9.87
N LEU A 728 9.63 -11.28 -9.56
CA LEU A 728 8.40 -11.23 -10.36
C LEU A 728 7.80 -9.83 -10.43
N LYS A 729 7.79 -9.08 -9.32
CA LYS A 729 7.32 -7.69 -9.30
C LYS A 729 8.13 -6.80 -10.25
N VAL A 730 9.44 -7.00 -10.30
CA VAL A 730 10.32 -6.27 -11.24
C VAL A 730 9.96 -6.59 -12.70
N PHE A 731 9.80 -7.87 -13.04
CA PHE A 731 9.40 -8.25 -14.40
C PHE A 731 8.02 -7.70 -14.76
N GLN A 732 7.05 -7.77 -13.84
CA GLN A 732 5.73 -7.20 -14.08
C GLN A 732 5.77 -5.67 -14.22
N MET A 733 6.62 -4.98 -13.47
CA MET A 733 6.79 -3.52 -13.61
C MET A 733 7.39 -3.17 -14.97
N PHE A 734 8.41 -3.90 -15.44
CA PHE A 734 9.02 -3.66 -16.74
C PHE A 734 8.11 -3.99 -17.92
N PHE A 735 7.23 -4.98 -17.80
CA PHE A 735 6.40 -5.55 -18.86
C PHE A 735 4.90 -5.54 -18.48
N ASN A 736 4.38 -4.40 -17.99
CA ASN A 736 2.98 -4.30 -17.58
C ASN A 736 2.03 -3.96 -18.74
N SER A 737 2.36 -2.96 -19.54
CA SER A 737 1.55 -2.48 -20.68
C SER A 737 2.39 -2.11 -21.88
N LYS A 738 3.68 -2.09 -21.73
CA LYS A 738 4.70 -1.87 -22.76
C LYS A 738 6.05 -2.33 -22.22
N ASN A 739 7.01 -2.54 -23.08
CA ASN A 739 8.38 -2.84 -22.68
C ASN A 739 9.08 -1.54 -22.19
N ILE A 740 8.96 -1.25 -20.89
CA ILE A 740 9.61 -0.08 -20.26
C ILE A 740 11.13 -0.30 -20.14
N PHE A 741 11.62 -1.53 -20.08
CA PHE A 741 13.04 -1.83 -19.94
C PHE A 741 13.87 -1.29 -21.11
N ASP A 742 13.33 -1.32 -22.32
CA ASP A 742 13.98 -0.78 -23.51
C ASP A 742 13.99 0.77 -23.56
N SER A 743 13.08 1.42 -22.85
CA SER A 743 13.03 2.88 -22.78
C SER A 743 14.22 3.46 -22.00
N ASN A 744 14.62 4.68 -22.34
CA ASN A 744 15.63 5.44 -21.60
C ASN A 744 15.04 6.55 -20.73
N THR A 745 13.74 6.77 -20.79
CA THR A 745 13.05 7.93 -20.17
C THR A 745 11.91 7.56 -19.24
N ASP A 746 11.24 6.42 -19.45
CA ASP A 746 9.99 6.09 -18.76
C ASP A 746 10.14 5.94 -17.23
N LEU A 747 11.28 5.49 -16.73
CA LEU A 747 11.53 5.31 -15.30
C LEU A 747 12.29 6.45 -14.63
N VAL A 748 12.62 7.52 -15.33
CA VAL A 748 13.44 8.62 -14.78
C VAL A 748 12.81 9.26 -13.56
N GLU A 749 11.51 9.46 -13.58
CA GLU A 749 10.78 10.04 -12.44
C GLU A 749 10.82 9.10 -11.21
N ASP A 750 10.56 7.82 -11.41
CA ASP A 750 10.56 6.81 -10.34
C ASP A 750 11.97 6.59 -9.77
N ILE A 751 12.99 6.54 -10.63
CA ILE A 751 14.40 6.51 -10.21
C ILE A 751 14.74 7.73 -9.36
N ASN A 752 14.30 8.92 -9.78
CA ASN A 752 14.52 10.13 -9.02
C ASN A 752 13.81 10.09 -7.66
N LYS A 753 12.56 9.67 -7.61
CA LYS A 753 11.81 9.50 -6.36
C LYS A 753 12.44 8.48 -5.42
N ALA A 754 12.88 7.34 -5.95
CA ALA A 754 13.46 6.28 -5.14
C ALA A 754 14.85 6.63 -4.57
N ILE A 755 15.72 7.27 -5.37
CA ILE A 755 17.15 7.40 -5.06
C ILE A 755 17.58 8.83 -4.74
N TYR A 756 17.04 9.84 -5.43
CA TYR A 756 17.62 11.18 -5.44
C TYR A 756 16.80 12.27 -4.79
N LEU A 757 15.48 12.28 -5.00
CA LEU A 757 14.61 13.34 -4.50
C LEU A 757 14.30 13.14 -3.02
N PRO A 758 14.57 14.13 -2.15
CA PRO A 758 14.18 14.03 -0.76
C PRO A 758 12.65 13.92 -0.63
N LEU A 759 12.19 13.41 0.50
CA LEU A 759 10.77 13.43 0.84
C LEU A 759 10.25 14.88 0.86
N SER A 760 9.02 15.08 0.40
CA SER A 760 8.38 16.40 0.41
C SER A 760 8.22 16.88 1.85
N LYS A 761 8.95 17.91 2.24
CA LYS A 761 8.76 18.58 3.54
C LYS A 761 7.49 19.41 3.45
N THR A 762 6.38 18.87 3.89
CA THR A 762 5.21 19.69 4.16
C THR A 762 5.54 20.61 5.35
N THR A 763 5.80 21.88 5.08
CA THR A 763 6.08 22.95 6.04
C THR A 763 4.81 23.24 6.84
N LYS A 764 4.50 22.43 7.85
CA LYS A 764 3.49 22.79 8.86
C LYS A 764 3.69 22.01 10.15
N TYR A 765 4.70 22.18 10.90
CA TYR A 765 4.87 21.88 12.34
C TYR A 765 6.35 21.77 12.69
N LEU A 766 7.03 22.91 12.70
CA LEU A 766 8.17 23.14 13.56
C LEU A 766 7.93 24.49 14.23
N SER A 767 7.47 24.46 15.48
CA SER A 767 7.62 25.62 16.37
C SER A 767 9.10 26.00 16.42
N PRO A 768 9.43 27.29 16.40
CA PRO A 768 10.80 27.75 16.31
C PRO A 768 11.50 27.59 17.66
N GLN A 769 12.24 26.51 17.85
CA GLN A 769 13.39 26.56 18.76
C GLN A 769 14.60 26.99 17.93
N THR A 770 15.02 28.17 18.23
CA THR A 770 16.19 28.92 17.78
C THR A 770 17.43 28.07 17.46
N MET A 771 17.80 28.05 16.18
CA MET A 771 19.17 27.76 15.74
C MET A 771 19.65 28.83 14.75
N PRO A 772 20.93 29.22 14.77
CA PRO A 772 21.42 30.40 14.08
C PRO A 772 21.44 30.22 12.55
N LYS A 773 21.03 31.29 11.87
CA LYS A 773 21.05 31.41 10.42
C LYS A 773 22.48 31.30 9.86
N LYS A 774 22.79 30.19 9.17
CA LYS A 774 23.84 30.16 8.16
C LYS A 774 23.19 30.27 6.79
N LYS A 775 23.46 31.39 6.10
CA LYS A 775 23.13 31.58 4.70
C LYS A 775 23.88 30.52 3.87
N HIS A 776 23.15 29.59 3.25
CA HIS A 776 23.70 28.80 2.15
C HIS A 776 23.03 29.20 0.85
N THR A 777 23.81 29.75 -0.03
CA THR A 777 23.52 30.04 -1.43
C THR A 777 23.18 28.71 -2.12
N ILE A 778 21.95 28.60 -2.65
CA ILE A 778 21.52 27.45 -3.45
C ILE A 778 22.20 27.58 -4.82
N ALA A 779 23.27 26.83 -5.01
CA ALA A 779 23.80 26.58 -6.35
C ALA A 779 22.86 25.61 -7.06
N LYS A 780 22.26 26.04 -8.17
CA LYS A 780 21.58 25.16 -9.12
C LYS A 780 22.60 24.16 -9.66
N MET A 781 22.59 22.93 -9.18
CA MET A 781 23.31 21.84 -9.81
C MET A 781 22.52 21.42 -11.05
N HIS A 782 22.96 21.91 -12.21
CA HIS A 782 22.66 21.25 -13.47
C HIS A 782 23.43 19.92 -13.51
N VAL A 783 22.72 18.82 -13.46
CA VAL A 783 23.30 17.50 -13.76
C VAL A 783 23.44 17.43 -15.27
N ASN A 784 24.63 17.74 -15.76
CA ASN A 784 25.00 17.50 -17.17
C ASN A 784 25.22 16.00 -17.35
N PHE A 785 24.33 15.37 -18.09
CA PHE A 785 24.63 14.09 -18.74
C PHE A 785 25.50 14.40 -19.97
N PRO A 786 26.57 13.67 -20.20
CA PRO A 786 27.36 13.83 -21.43
C PRO A 786 26.66 13.15 -22.61
N PHE A 787 25.70 13.86 -23.22
CA PHE A 787 25.26 13.48 -24.56
C PHE A 787 26.15 14.19 -25.59
N LYS A 788 26.87 13.42 -26.39
CA LYS A 788 27.48 13.91 -27.62
C LYS A 788 26.34 14.27 -28.59
N HIS A 789 26.20 15.56 -28.85
CA HIS A 789 25.36 16.05 -29.94
C HIS A 789 26.01 15.68 -31.28
N ASN A 790 25.24 15.04 -32.14
CA ASN A 790 25.40 15.23 -33.58
C ASN A 790 24.00 15.38 -34.21
N ASN A 791 23.92 16.50 -34.96
CA ASN A 791 22.94 16.84 -35.98
C ASN A 791 21.54 17.34 -35.54
N MET A 792 21.48 18.69 -35.48
CA MET A 792 20.21 19.42 -35.67
C MET A 792 19.72 19.22 -37.10
N ILE A 793 18.47 18.78 -37.25
CA ILE A 793 17.64 19.06 -38.40
C ILE A 793 16.42 19.86 -37.92
N ASN A 794 16.36 21.09 -38.39
CA ASN A 794 15.26 22.04 -38.23
C ASN A 794 14.04 21.53 -38.97
N PHE A 795 12.89 21.34 -38.30
CA PHE A 795 11.59 21.31 -38.91
C PHE A 795 10.66 22.28 -38.17
N ASN A 796 10.50 23.45 -38.81
CA ASN A 796 9.36 24.35 -38.57
C ASN A 796 8.11 23.77 -39.24
N GLY A 797 7.02 23.71 -38.50
CA GLY A 797 5.67 23.78 -39.03
C GLY A 797 4.97 22.43 -39.27
N MET A 798 4.16 21.98 -38.31
CA MET A 798 2.89 21.34 -38.58
C MET A 798 1.93 21.46 -37.39
N ARG A 799 0.75 22.01 -37.69
CA ARG A 799 -0.39 22.18 -36.80
C ARG A 799 -0.98 20.80 -36.45
N PHE A 800 -1.26 20.56 -35.19
CA PHE A 800 -2.02 19.42 -34.74
C PHE A 800 -3.51 19.60 -35.06
N MET A 801 -4.08 18.71 -35.87
CA MET A 801 -5.51 18.47 -35.96
C MET A 801 -5.89 17.35 -34.97
N THR A 802 -6.88 17.64 -34.14
CA THR A 802 -7.55 16.66 -33.29
C THR A 802 -8.48 15.78 -34.09
N PRO A 803 -8.52 14.45 -33.91
CA PRO A 803 -9.57 13.63 -34.48
C PRO A 803 -10.85 13.66 -33.63
N LYS A 804 -11.96 14.06 -34.24
CA LYS A 804 -13.32 13.84 -33.75
C LYS A 804 -13.63 12.34 -33.85
N ILE A 805 -13.95 11.71 -32.73
CA ILE A 805 -14.54 10.36 -32.71
C ILE A 805 -16.06 10.51 -32.89
N GLY A 806 -16.54 10.02 -34.00
CA GLY A 806 -17.97 9.87 -34.26
C GLY A 806 -18.50 8.56 -33.68
N LEU A 807 -19.55 8.65 -32.87
CA LEU A 807 -20.39 7.53 -32.46
C LEU A 807 -21.17 6.99 -33.67
N GLY A 808 -21.03 5.69 -33.92
CA GLY A 808 -21.93 4.93 -34.82
C GLY A 808 -22.39 3.68 -34.09
N PHE A 809 -23.70 3.62 -33.84
CA PHE A 809 -24.43 2.44 -33.38
C PHE A 809 -24.38 1.32 -34.41
N ILE A 810 -24.05 0.09 -34.01
CA ILE A 810 -24.92 -1.10 -34.17
C ILE A 810 -24.40 -2.11 -33.14
#